data_3a9a24e4d8aa095e51da700d88ae3d35
#
_entry.id   3a9a24e4d8aa095e51da700d88ae3d35
#
_cell.length_a   1.000
_cell.length_b   1.000
_cell.length_c   1.000
_cell.angle_alpha   90.00
_cell.angle_beta   90.00
_cell.angle_gamma   90.00
#
_symmetry.space_group_name_H-M   'P 1'
#
loop_
_entity.id
_entity.type
_entity.pdbx_description
1 polymer ?
#
loop_
_entity_poly.entity_id
_entity_poly.type
_entity_poly.pdbx_seq_one_letter_code
_entity_poly.pdbx_strand_id
1 'polypeptide(L)'
;MPRGAGRLKLPGYRLLHAVLSAPRFEGPVERRHRALRDHCYADHRQWSPLSAALWRLGGGDQTSGAGFIELLWNFFSGPLFQQLPCALFGMRATRRILGHGRNRRWYAQWYRQQHGSPPTDFFRSALDLVPHDHDDPDAPDPEQVDRVLMHALLADLDAAARPRRFNPWRRRRSTRFVVLFEELGPADSRTQRFVRELRTASADLGTTSVFVVAAGVRSLAARVPDIEPSDLAHAGAELDLILESGMRAGRPSGMTVPAPAEDEPPDERAAYWLRHQPRLVPPAHRFPPGVEVMSTVGSAALVLVVLAGLFAWRPLDRDDRDDCAGKTFLGTDGTCVGVAEGAKGFGRSKDDQGVRDALKMIEAQNSEVDTATRDKEAAGGGAARPRTVVYLGPLSGGRGAQDPVRGGTLPELRGLALAQARINQLARSSHDRVPLRVLTANAGDRFQDAEKVAQQIAQLARRDPSVVGVVGFGQSRPGTLDAIKVLNKAGIPMVGTSGTAAELLRTGRPYYFQMAPTNARLAQVMAAFMRQARTVAAGPRTAERIELVADPTDVYSNDLAREFLKSVGRTPTTVWEHTPQDDTGGARVPGAVRGSLATSAPDLARQVCQAVVRTPRTAVVWTARANEFTAFLDEMNRLSGECPRLTVLGGDDVTNSLLQGQPPQRRFPGLTLYYIAHGSAPELRRAAGRSAIEAQEFLRAYDGENERHQWGDDMRADGHPVLAWDALRYLSEAVDEARAALGGDEDRLGPSQVQSVLYQGLGGGGFNGATGHVDAPGAAGGGRFTPDKLVFVLSGDGRAEAVCGAMTKTLNPKKWGDRFGCPAA
;
A
#
# COMPACT_ATOMS: atom_id res chain seq x y z
N MET A 1 6.29 -11.03 -38.76
CA MET A 1 7.17 -11.16 -37.60
C MET A 1 8.44 -10.37 -37.84
N PRO A 2 8.92 -9.51 -36.95
CA PRO A 2 10.16 -8.79 -37.15
C PRO A 2 11.33 -9.78 -37.21
N ARG A 3 12.19 -9.64 -38.21
CA ARG A 3 13.42 -10.41 -38.37
C ARG A 3 14.33 -10.13 -37.17
N GLY A 4 14.45 -11.10 -36.25
CA GLY A 4 15.33 -10.97 -35.07
C GLY A 4 14.76 -11.55 -33.74
N ALA A 5 13.52 -11.98 -33.68
CA ALA A 5 12.98 -12.70 -32.53
C ALA A 5 13.56 -14.11 -32.53
N GLY A 6 14.59 -14.35 -31.75
CA GLY A 6 15.12 -15.69 -31.51
C GLY A 6 13.99 -16.61 -31.00
N ARG A 7 14.01 -17.90 -31.38
CA ARG A 7 13.01 -18.88 -30.95
C ARG A 7 12.83 -18.86 -29.44
N LEU A 8 11.59 -18.66 -28.98
CA LEU A 8 11.23 -18.71 -27.58
C LEU A 8 11.57 -20.10 -27.03
N LYS A 9 12.38 -20.14 -25.96
CA LYS A 9 12.77 -21.39 -25.30
C LYS A 9 11.97 -21.54 -24.02
N LEU A 10 11.18 -22.59 -23.91
CA LEU A 10 10.33 -22.95 -22.76
C LEU A 10 10.85 -24.26 -22.12
N PRO A 11 12.02 -24.29 -21.50
CA PRO A 11 12.66 -25.53 -21.10
C PRO A 11 12.05 -26.18 -19.87
N GLY A 12 11.45 -25.42 -18.97
CA GLY A 12 10.72 -25.95 -17.79
C GLY A 12 9.39 -26.58 -18.21
N TYR A 13 8.63 -25.84 -19.04
CA TYR A 13 7.40 -26.34 -19.62
C TYR A 13 7.61 -27.63 -20.42
N ARG A 14 8.61 -27.68 -21.29
CA ARG A 14 8.94 -28.88 -22.07
C ARG A 14 9.37 -30.05 -21.22
N LEU A 15 10.15 -29.80 -20.19
CA LEU A 15 10.57 -30.86 -19.27
C LEU A 15 9.36 -31.49 -18.56
N LEU A 16 8.41 -30.70 -18.10
CA LEU A 16 7.18 -31.20 -17.49
C LEU A 16 6.28 -31.87 -18.52
N HIS A 17 6.20 -31.35 -19.74
CA HIS A 17 5.48 -32.01 -20.81
C HIS A 17 6.08 -33.39 -21.11
N ALA A 18 7.41 -33.52 -21.12
CA ALA A 18 8.07 -34.82 -21.29
C ALA A 18 7.78 -35.78 -20.12
N VAL A 19 7.66 -35.27 -18.89
CA VAL A 19 7.24 -36.08 -17.71
C VAL A 19 5.82 -36.62 -17.90
N LEU A 20 4.90 -35.72 -18.30
CA LEU A 20 3.48 -36.05 -18.50
C LEU A 20 3.20 -36.96 -19.72
N SER A 21 4.12 -36.95 -20.69
CA SER A 21 4.07 -37.84 -21.85
C SER A 21 4.87 -39.14 -21.66
N ALA A 22 5.46 -39.32 -20.50
CA ALA A 22 6.26 -40.51 -20.21
C ALA A 22 5.33 -41.75 -20.10
N PRO A 23 5.78 -42.91 -20.62
CA PRO A 23 5.09 -44.16 -20.42
C PRO A 23 5.17 -44.60 -18.96
N ARG A 24 4.25 -45.43 -18.52
CA ARG A 24 4.30 -46.02 -17.18
C ARG A 24 5.57 -46.86 -17.03
N PHE A 25 6.31 -46.63 -15.98
CA PHE A 25 7.51 -47.38 -15.66
C PHE A 25 7.22 -48.37 -14.51
N GLU A 26 7.54 -49.62 -14.69
CA GLU A 26 7.39 -50.64 -13.66
C GLU A 26 8.63 -50.87 -12.84
N GLY A 27 8.46 -51.34 -11.59
CA GLY A 27 9.57 -51.70 -10.70
C GLY A 27 9.81 -50.75 -9.54
N PRO A 28 10.91 -50.94 -8.79
CA PRO A 28 11.25 -50.11 -7.65
C PRO A 28 11.44 -48.62 -8.01
N VAL A 29 11.23 -47.72 -7.05
CA VAL A 29 11.27 -46.25 -7.25
C VAL A 29 12.58 -45.82 -7.92
N GLU A 30 13.72 -46.41 -7.56
CA GLU A 30 15.03 -46.08 -8.12
C GLU A 30 15.15 -46.46 -9.61
N ARG A 31 14.48 -47.48 -10.03
CA ARG A 31 14.44 -47.90 -11.45
C ARG A 31 13.51 -46.94 -12.23
N ARG A 32 12.31 -46.69 -11.71
CA ARG A 32 11.34 -45.75 -12.31
C ARG A 32 11.92 -44.35 -12.43
N HIS A 33 12.61 -43.85 -11.38
CA HIS A 33 13.31 -42.57 -11.39
C HIS A 33 14.37 -42.48 -12.50
N ARG A 34 15.17 -43.53 -12.69
CA ARG A 34 16.18 -43.58 -13.78
C ARG A 34 15.51 -43.61 -15.14
N ALA A 35 14.50 -44.41 -15.33
CA ALA A 35 13.75 -44.52 -16.59
C ALA A 35 13.09 -43.21 -16.99
N LEU A 36 12.44 -42.52 -16.05
CA LEU A 36 11.86 -41.19 -16.28
C LEU A 36 12.92 -40.14 -16.68
N ARG A 37 14.06 -40.11 -15.97
CA ARG A 37 15.15 -39.21 -16.32
C ARG A 37 15.70 -39.45 -17.71
N ASP A 38 15.89 -40.73 -18.08
CA ASP A 38 16.41 -41.17 -19.39
C ASP A 38 15.41 -40.85 -20.51
N HIS A 39 14.13 -41.01 -20.27
CA HIS A 39 13.05 -40.62 -21.19
C HIS A 39 13.08 -39.08 -21.43
N CYS A 40 13.08 -38.29 -20.39
CA CYS A 40 13.16 -36.81 -20.49
C CYS A 40 14.47 -36.36 -21.14
N TYR A 41 15.58 -37.07 -20.95
CA TYR A 41 16.83 -36.80 -21.63
C TYR A 41 16.77 -37.12 -23.13
N ALA A 42 16.13 -38.20 -23.50
CA ALA A 42 15.90 -38.56 -24.91
C ALA A 42 15.08 -37.50 -25.65
N ASP A 43 13.99 -37.01 -25.02
CA ASP A 43 13.18 -35.91 -25.54
C ASP A 43 14.02 -34.60 -25.64
N HIS A 44 14.78 -34.26 -24.62
CA HIS A 44 15.65 -33.08 -24.63
C HIS A 44 16.68 -33.07 -25.75
N ARG A 45 17.23 -34.23 -26.14
CA ARG A 45 18.21 -34.36 -27.24
C ARG A 45 17.64 -33.93 -28.59
N GLN A 46 16.37 -34.23 -28.86
CA GLN A 46 15.72 -33.85 -30.12
C GLN A 46 15.66 -32.33 -30.32
N TRP A 47 15.73 -31.56 -29.25
CA TRP A 47 15.53 -30.11 -29.28
C TRP A 47 16.81 -29.28 -28.98
N SER A 48 17.90 -29.92 -28.58
CA SER A 48 19.14 -29.23 -28.22
C SER A 48 20.24 -29.52 -29.24
N PRO A 49 20.62 -28.52 -30.09
CA PRO A 49 21.65 -28.73 -31.11
C PRO A 49 23.02 -29.07 -30.49
N LEU A 50 23.33 -28.61 -29.27
CA LEU A 50 24.58 -28.92 -28.57
C LEU A 50 24.61 -30.38 -28.07
N SER A 51 23.52 -30.92 -27.53
CA SER A 51 23.43 -32.32 -27.11
C SER A 51 23.38 -33.27 -28.30
N ALA A 52 22.76 -32.85 -29.42
CA ALA A 52 22.80 -33.59 -30.69
C ALA A 52 24.23 -33.63 -31.31
N ALA A 53 24.95 -32.51 -31.21
CA ALA A 53 26.34 -32.42 -31.69
C ALA A 53 27.30 -33.25 -30.82
N LEU A 54 27.17 -33.18 -29.50
CA LEU A 54 27.96 -34.01 -28.57
C LEU A 54 27.70 -35.51 -28.76
N TRP A 55 26.46 -35.89 -29.12
CA TRP A 55 26.14 -37.29 -29.36
C TRP A 55 26.67 -37.77 -30.73
N ARG A 56 26.69 -36.92 -31.77
CA ARG A 56 27.32 -37.25 -33.06
C ARG A 56 28.81 -37.38 -32.95
N LEU A 57 29.44 -36.61 -32.02
CA LEU A 57 30.87 -36.76 -31.75
C LEU A 57 31.19 -37.98 -30.93
N GLY A 58 30.22 -38.56 -30.18
CA GLY A 58 30.35 -39.72 -29.33
C GLY A 58 29.91 -41.06 -29.95
N GLY A 59 29.28 -41.05 -31.13
CA GLY A 59 28.60 -42.23 -31.69
C GLY A 59 28.78 -42.43 -33.21
N GLY A 60 29.65 -41.69 -33.92
CA GLY A 60 29.78 -41.76 -35.34
C GLY A 60 30.90 -42.71 -35.80
N ASP A 61 30.55 -43.72 -36.53
CA ASP A 61 31.32 -44.57 -37.42
C ASP A 61 32.80 -44.77 -37.24
N GLN A 62 33.18 -46.00 -37.00
CA GLN A 62 34.52 -46.55 -37.04
C GLN A 62 35.08 -46.45 -38.44
N THR A 63 36.12 -45.62 -38.68
CA THR A 63 37.19 -45.93 -39.63
C THR A 63 38.52 -45.36 -39.15
N SER A 64 39.39 -46.25 -38.78
CA SER A 64 40.84 -46.32 -38.87
C SER A 64 41.72 -45.10 -38.63
N GLY A 65 42.54 -45.21 -37.58
CA GLY A 65 43.92 -44.74 -37.60
C GLY A 65 44.33 -43.67 -36.59
N ALA A 66 44.89 -44.09 -35.47
CA ALA A 66 46.06 -43.45 -34.75
C ALA A 66 45.95 -43.66 -33.22
N GLY A 67 46.88 -44.43 -32.71
CA GLY A 67 46.82 -45.03 -31.36
C GLY A 67 46.85 -44.17 -30.12
N PHE A 68 46.98 -42.86 -30.16
CA PHE A 68 46.84 -41.97 -28.99
C PHE A 68 45.43 -41.44 -28.81
N ILE A 69 44.75 -41.25 -29.95
CA ILE A 69 43.34 -40.84 -29.95
C ILE A 69 42.46 -42.01 -29.53
N GLU A 70 42.83 -43.27 -29.87
CA GLU A 70 42.17 -44.49 -29.47
C GLU A 70 42.28 -44.76 -27.97
N LEU A 71 43.40 -44.43 -27.35
CA LEU A 71 43.59 -44.56 -25.88
C LEU A 71 42.75 -43.54 -25.11
N LEU A 72 42.69 -42.29 -25.59
CA LEU A 72 41.79 -41.26 -25.08
C LEU A 72 40.32 -41.62 -25.37
N TRP A 73 40.03 -42.22 -26.54
CA TRP A 73 38.70 -42.63 -26.94
C TRP A 73 38.16 -43.78 -26.06
N ASN A 74 39.02 -44.79 -25.83
CA ASN A 74 38.66 -45.90 -24.91
C ASN A 74 38.54 -45.47 -23.44
N PHE A 75 39.29 -44.48 -23.01
CA PHE A 75 39.16 -43.89 -21.70
C PHE A 75 37.86 -43.07 -21.56
N PHE A 76 37.47 -42.35 -22.68
CA PHE A 76 36.26 -41.56 -22.74
C PHE A 76 35.01 -42.33 -23.25
N SER A 77 35.12 -43.50 -23.80
CA SER A 77 34.00 -44.36 -24.27
C SER A 77 33.48 -45.36 -23.22
N GLY A 78 34.08 -45.36 -22.04
CA GLY A 78 33.64 -46.24 -20.95
C GLY A 78 32.20 -45.89 -20.47
N PRO A 79 31.50 -46.85 -19.84
CA PRO A 79 30.10 -46.71 -19.42
C PRO A 79 29.85 -45.50 -18.53
N LEU A 80 30.89 -44.97 -17.87
CA LEU A 80 30.84 -43.74 -17.11
C LEU A 80 30.57 -42.48 -17.97
N PHE A 81 31.13 -42.42 -19.19
CA PHE A 81 30.98 -41.29 -20.07
C PHE A 81 29.63 -41.26 -20.79
N GLN A 82 29.03 -42.43 -21.06
CA GLN A 82 27.66 -42.50 -21.63
C GLN A 82 26.61 -42.05 -20.61
N GLN A 83 26.85 -42.27 -19.31
CA GLN A 83 25.96 -41.86 -18.25
C GLN A 83 26.15 -40.40 -17.80
N LEU A 84 27.36 -39.82 -18.00
CA LEU A 84 27.70 -38.47 -17.57
C LEU A 84 26.79 -37.39 -18.17
N PRO A 85 26.47 -37.40 -19.49
CA PRO A 85 25.55 -36.38 -20.08
C PRO A 85 24.15 -36.46 -19.52
N CYS A 86 23.63 -37.69 -19.25
CA CYS A 86 22.32 -37.87 -18.64
C CYS A 86 22.33 -37.45 -17.17
N ALA A 87 23.39 -37.73 -16.42
CA ALA A 87 23.56 -37.29 -15.04
C ALA A 87 23.67 -35.75 -14.95
N LEU A 88 24.47 -35.12 -15.87
CA LEU A 88 24.58 -33.67 -15.99
C LEU A 88 23.25 -33.02 -16.39
N PHE A 89 22.47 -33.64 -17.27
CA PHE A 89 21.13 -33.21 -17.60
C PHE A 89 20.23 -33.26 -16.37
N GLY A 90 20.24 -34.38 -15.64
CA GLY A 90 19.46 -34.53 -14.40
C GLY A 90 19.81 -33.46 -13.36
N MET A 91 21.09 -33.24 -13.10
CA MET A 91 21.53 -32.17 -12.18
C MET A 91 21.11 -30.76 -12.67
N ARG A 92 21.21 -30.49 -13.98
CA ARG A 92 20.79 -29.20 -14.55
C ARG A 92 19.27 -29.02 -14.51
N ALA A 93 18.51 -30.08 -14.76
CA ALA A 93 17.05 -30.05 -14.67
C ALA A 93 16.60 -29.82 -13.23
N THR A 94 17.16 -30.56 -12.28
CA THR A 94 16.89 -30.38 -10.86
C THR A 94 17.26 -28.97 -10.38
N ARG A 95 18.48 -28.49 -10.69
CA ARG A 95 18.90 -27.11 -10.36
C ARG A 95 18.04 -26.06 -11.05
N ARG A 96 17.45 -26.33 -12.19
CA ARG A 96 16.61 -25.38 -12.91
C ARG A 96 15.23 -25.26 -12.28
N ILE A 97 14.65 -26.34 -11.84
CA ILE A 97 13.28 -26.37 -11.30
C ILE A 97 13.29 -26.18 -9.77
N LEU A 98 14.23 -26.82 -9.05
CA LEU A 98 14.35 -26.74 -7.60
C LEU A 98 15.39 -25.71 -7.12
N GLY A 99 16.19 -25.13 -8.01
CA GLY A 99 17.32 -24.27 -7.65
C GLY A 99 16.93 -22.94 -7.03
N HIS A 100 17.89 -22.30 -6.35
CA HIS A 100 17.74 -20.99 -5.70
C HIS A 100 17.46 -19.87 -6.70
N GLY A 101 16.43 -19.08 -6.47
CA GLY A 101 16.08 -17.93 -7.29
C GLY A 101 14.56 -17.73 -7.40
N ARG A 102 14.13 -16.46 -7.54
CA ARG A 102 12.72 -16.03 -7.48
C ARG A 102 11.75 -16.89 -8.31
N ASN A 103 12.17 -17.41 -9.47
CA ASN A 103 11.29 -18.15 -10.38
C ASN A 103 11.56 -19.64 -10.41
N ARG A 104 12.33 -20.21 -9.46
CA ARG A 104 12.73 -21.59 -9.48
C ARG A 104 12.19 -22.39 -8.30
N ARG A 105 11.56 -21.72 -7.36
CA ARG A 105 11.00 -22.36 -6.15
C ARG A 105 9.55 -22.78 -6.28
N TRP A 106 8.86 -22.41 -7.39
CA TRP A 106 7.45 -22.67 -7.56
C TRP A 106 7.11 -24.16 -7.47
N TYR A 107 7.91 -25.02 -8.10
CA TYR A 107 7.68 -26.47 -8.06
C TYR A 107 7.90 -27.04 -6.65
N ALA A 108 8.95 -26.62 -5.96
CA ALA A 108 9.23 -27.04 -4.59
C ALA A 108 8.15 -26.59 -3.61
N GLN A 109 7.59 -25.39 -3.83
CA GLN A 109 6.49 -24.85 -3.04
C GLN A 109 5.18 -25.58 -3.31
N TRP A 110 4.84 -25.79 -4.58
CA TRP A 110 3.69 -26.57 -4.99
C TRP A 110 3.76 -28.00 -4.42
N TYR A 111 4.89 -28.69 -4.57
CA TYR A 111 5.08 -30.06 -4.06
C TYR A 111 4.97 -30.14 -2.53
N ARG A 112 5.54 -29.15 -1.82
CA ARG A 112 5.42 -29.08 -0.35
C ARG A 112 3.98 -28.90 0.11
N GLN A 113 3.18 -28.11 -0.58
CA GLN A 113 1.77 -27.92 -0.24
C GLN A 113 0.98 -29.24 -0.34
N GLN A 114 1.37 -30.14 -1.23
CA GLN A 114 0.69 -31.42 -1.43
C GLN A 114 1.25 -32.55 -0.56
N HIS A 115 2.55 -32.57 -0.34
CA HIS A 115 3.24 -33.67 0.33
C HIS A 115 3.87 -33.30 1.68
N GLY A 116 3.68 -32.09 2.17
CA GLY A 116 4.17 -31.63 3.47
C GLY A 116 5.69 -31.37 3.55
N SER A 117 6.49 -31.84 2.60
CA SER A 117 7.94 -31.70 2.58
C SER A 117 8.46 -31.27 1.20
N PRO A 118 9.57 -30.49 1.14
CA PRO A 118 10.13 -30.07 -0.14
C PRO A 118 10.80 -31.24 -0.85
N PRO A 119 10.74 -31.28 -2.21
CA PRO A 119 11.41 -32.34 -2.98
C PRO A 119 12.93 -32.16 -2.93
N THR A 120 13.65 -33.25 -2.77
CA THR A 120 15.13 -33.30 -2.82
C THR A 120 15.66 -33.48 -4.23
N ASP A 121 14.91 -34.19 -5.08
CA ASP A 121 15.20 -34.43 -6.50
C ASP A 121 13.95 -34.24 -7.35
N PHE A 122 14.10 -33.55 -8.48
CA PHE A 122 12.98 -33.26 -9.37
C PHE A 122 12.36 -34.52 -9.98
N PHE A 123 13.18 -35.42 -10.54
CA PHE A 123 12.63 -36.61 -11.22
C PHE A 123 12.00 -37.61 -10.26
N ARG A 124 12.46 -37.65 -9.02
CA ARG A 124 11.85 -38.49 -7.99
C ARG A 124 10.47 -37.97 -7.60
N SER A 125 10.35 -36.66 -7.42
CA SER A 125 9.08 -36.01 -7.12
C SER A 125 8.13 -35.98 -8.34
N ALA A 126 8.67 -35.97 -9.55
CA ALA A 126 7.89 -35.94 -10.78
C ALA A 126 7.30 -37.32 -11.15
N LEU A 127 7.68 -38.40 -10.46
CA LEU A 127 7.04 -39.69 -10.64
C LEU A 127 5.55 -39.66 -10.30
N ASP A 128 5.15 -38.81 -9.36
CA ASP A 128 3.77 -38.62 -8.94
C ASP A 128 2.91 -37.89 -10.02
N LEU A 129 3.58 -37.31 -11.02
CA LEU A 129 2.93 -36.65 -12.17
C LEU A 129 2.82 -37.55 -13.43
N VAL A 130 3.49 -38.70 -13.44
CA VAL A 130 3.45 -39.61 -14.58
C VAL A 130 2.03 -40.19 -14.69
N PRO A 131 1.37 -40.16 -15.89
CA PRO A 131 0.00 -40.64 -16.05
C PRO A 131 -0.15 -42.11 -15.62
N HIS A 132 -1.20 -42.38 -14.89
CA HIS A 132 -1.67 -43.71 -14.53
C HIS A 132 -2.89 -44.06 -15.41
N ASP A 133 -3.29 -45.31 -15.47
CA ASP A 133 -4.51 -45.69 -16.17
C ASP A 133 -5.72 -44.93 -15.59
N HIS A 134 -6.73 -44.67 -16.45
CA HIS A 134 -7.90 -43.84 -16.08
C HIS A 134 -8.70 -44.41 -14.88
N ASP A 135 -8.52 -45.64 -14.54
CA ASP A 135 -9.20 -46.32 -13.41
C ASP A 135 -8.34 -46.41 -12.13
N ASP A 136 -7.15 -45.81 -12.11
CA ASP A 136 -6.28 -45.81 -10.94
C ASP A 136 -6.68 -44.68 -9.96
N PRO A 137 -7.08 -45.00 -8.73
CA PRO A 137 -7.47 -43.96 -7.75
C PRO A 137 -6.32 -43.02 -7.37
N ASP A 138 -5.06 -43.38 -7.68
CA ASP A 138 -3.89 -42.56 -7.45
C ASP A 138 -3.50 -41.73 -8.70
N ALA A 139 -4.32 -41.69 -9.75
CA ALA A 139 -4.06 -40.87 -10.93
C ALA A 139 -4.04 -39.37 -10.57
N PRO A 140 -3.05 -38.61 -11.08
CA PRO A 140 -3.00 -37.18 -10.80
C PRO A 140 -4.23 -36.47 -11.35
N ASP A 141 -4.85 -35.63 -10.51
CA ASP A 141 -6.01 -34.83 -10.89
C ASP A 141 -5.66 -33.95 -12.11
N PRO A 142 -6.47 -34.02 -13.20
CA PRO A 142 -6.27 -33.20 -14.39
C PRO A 142 -6.12 -31.70 -14.10
N GLU A 143 -6.78 -31.18 -13.04
CA GLU A 143 -6.63 -29.78 -12.64
C GLU A 143 -5.25 -29.49 -12.04
N GLN A 144 -4.68 -30.45 -11.34
CA GLN A 144 -3.31 -30.32 -10.80
C GLN A 144 -2.27 -30.32 -11.91
N VAL A 145 -2.46 -31.19 -12.91
CA VAL A 145 -1.59 -31.25 -14.10
C VAL A 145 -1.61 -29.93 -14.85
N ASP A 146 -2.79 -29.38 -15.15
CA ASP A 146 -2.94 -28.09 -15.81
C ASP A 146 -2.27 -26.96 -15.02
N ARG A 147 -2.42 -26.95 -13.70
CA ARG A 147 -1.81 -25.96 -12.81
C ARG A 147 -0.28 -26.02 -12.85
N VAL A 148 0.30 -27.19 -12.76
CA VAL A 148 1.77 -27.39 -12.81
C VAL A 148 2.33 -26.97 -14.16
N LEU A 149 1.68 -27.32 -15.26
CA LEU A 149 2.05 -26.87 -16.61
C LEU A 149 1.97 -25.36 -16.76
N MET A 150 0.94 -24.73 -16.22
CA MET A 150 0.78 -23.28 -16.26
C MET A 150 1.86 -22.56 -15.47
N HIS A 151 2.21 -23.03 -14.28
CA HIS A 151 3.32 -22.50 -13.52
C HIS A 151 4.66 -22.60 -14.26
N ALA A 152 4.94 -23.74 -14.88
CA ALA A 152 6.15 -23.93 -15.68
C ALA A 152 6.20 -23.00 -16.88
N LEU A 153 5.09 -22.83 -17.60
CA LEU A 153 4.97 -21.93 -18.74
C LEU A 153 5.26 -20.49 -18.32
N LEU A 154 4.59 -20.02 -17.27
CA LEU A 154 4.77 -18.66 -16.78
C LEU A 154 6.18 -18.41 -16.23
N ALA A 155 6.76 -19.37 -15.52
CA ALA A 155 8.14 -19.27 -15.04
C ALA A 155 9.15 -19.14 -16.18
N ASP A 156 8.95 -19.87 -17.27
CA ASP A 156 9.80 -19.80 -18.46
C ASP A 156 9.60 -18.49 -19.23
N LEU A 157 8.36 -18.02 -19.37
CA LEU A 157 8.02 -16.72 -19.99
C LEU A 157 8.62 -15.57 -19.20
N ASP A 158 8.50 -15.58 -17.90
CA ASP A 158 9.10 -14.57 -17.03
C ASP A 158 10.64 -14.60 -17.11
N ALA A 159 11.26 -15.78 -17.12
CA ALA A 159 12.68 -15.92 -17.30
C ALA A 159 13.15 -15.42 -18.70
N ALA A 160 12.30 -15.54 -19.73
CA ALA A 160 12.56 -15.03 -21.05
C ALA A 160 12.38 -13.50 -21.14
N ALA A 161 11.44 -12.93 -20.37
CA ALA A 161 11.16 -11.49 -20.32
C ALA A 161 12.22 -10.70 -19.53
N ARG A 162 12.91 -11.32 -18.56
CA ARG A 162 13.86 -10.62 -17.68
C ARG A 162 15.15 -10.20 -18.39
N PRO A 163 15.63 -8.97 -18.11
CA PRO A 163 16.94 -8.55 -18.55
C PRO A 163 18.03 -9.38 -17.86
N ARG A 164 19.04 -9.83 -18.59
CA ARG A 164 20.20 -10.54 -18.02
C ARG A 164 21.38 -9.57 -17.89
N ARG A 165 21.88 -9.41 -16.66
CA ARG A 165 22.96 -8.49 -16.27
C ARG A 165 24.24 -8.64 -17.12
N PHE A 166 24.59 -9.87 -17.51
CA PHE A 166 25.82 -10.21 -18.23
C PHE A 166 25.59 -10.47 -19.72
N ASN A 167 24.41 -10.23 -20.26
CA ASN A 167 24.16 -10.35 -21.67
C ASN A 167 23.74 -9.00 -22.21
N PRO A 168 24.64 -8.29 -22.95
CA PRO A 168 24.37 -6.94 -23.46
C PRO A 168 23.14 -6.91 -24.37
N TRP A 169 22.86 -7.99 -25.11
CA TRP A 169 21.69 -8.13 -25.98
C TRP A 169 20.37 -8.30 -25.22
N ARG A 170 20.42 -8.63 -23.94
CA ARG A 170 19.22 -8.82 -23.08
C ARG A 170 19.13 -7.79 -21.94
N ARG A 171 20.10 -6.91 -21.81
CA ARG A 171 20.19 -5.95 -20.70
C ARG A 171 19.04 -4.93 -20.68
N ARG A 172 18.41 -4.66 -21.84
CA ARG A 172 17.35 -3.67 -22.02
C ARG A 172 16.03 -4.25 -22.54
N ARG A 173 15.82 -5.56 -22.47
CA ARG A 173 14.55 -6.16 -22.91
C ARG A 173 13.46 -5.93 -21.87
N SER A 174 12.51 -5.09 -22.19
CA SER A 174 11.20 -5.00 -21.53
C SER A 174 10.17 -5.79 -22.35
N THR A 175 10.45 -7.07 -22.60
CA THR A 175 9.54 -7.91 -23.38
C THR A 175 8.35 -8.30 -22.52
N ARG A 176 7.14 -8.18 -23.06
CA ARG A 176 5.92 -8.72 -22.50
C ARG A 176 5.30 -9.68 -23.52
N PHE A 177 4.58 -10.67 -23.04
CA PHE A 177 3.84 -11.61 -23.87
C PHE A 177 2.38 -11.22 -23.81
N VAL A 178 1.74 -11.12 -24.98
CA VAL A 178 0.31 -10.84 -25.08
C VAL A 178 -0.38 -12.11 -25.58
N VAL A 179 -1.38 -12.56 -24.83
CA VAL A 179 -2.26 -13.66 -25.21
C VAL A 179 -3.61 -13.07 -25.54
N LEU A 180 -4.09 -13.29 -26.74
CA LEU A 180 -5.37 -12.78 -27.23
C LEU A 180 -6.38 -13.93 -27.31
N PHE A 181 -7.54 -13.74 -26.72
CA PHE A 181 -8.70 -14.60 -26.88
C PHE A 181 -9.80 -13.80 -27.57
N GLU A 182 -10.20 -14.23 -28.74
CA GLU A 182 -11.29 -13.61 -29.50
C GLU A 182 -12.62 -13.78 -28.78
N GLU A 183 -12.82 -14.94 -28.15
CA GLU A 183 -14.00 -15.25 -27.37
C GLU A 183 -13.66 -16.08 -26.14
N LEU A 184 -14.14 -15.64 -24.99
CA LEU A 184 -14.16 -16.42 -23.77
C LEU A 184 -15.49 -17.18 -23.71
N GLY A 185 -15.57 -18.34 -24.24
CA GLY A 185 -16.77 -19.17 -24.18
C GLY A 185 -17.45 -19.26 -22.78
N PRO A 186 -18.48 -20.09 -22.61
CA PRO A 186 -19.22 -20.26 -21.36
C PRO A 186 -18.31 -20.62 -20.18
N ALA A 187 -18.81 -20.49 -18.94
CA ALA A 187 -18.05 -20.61 -17.69
C ALA A 187 -17.15 -21.86 -17.57
N ASP A 188 -17.50 -22.94 -18.19
CA ASP A 188 -16.75 -24.20 -18.18
C ASP A 188 -15.90 -24.43 -19.44
N SER A 189 -15.77 -23.41 -20.30
CA SER A 189 -14.96 -23.53 -21.51
C SER A 189 -13.46 -23.70 -21.19
N ARG A 190 -12.74 -24.35 -22.11
CA ARG A 190 -11.29 -24.52 -22.02
C ARG A 190 -10.54 -23.17 -21.92
N THR A 191 -11.05 -22.15 -22.61
CA THR A 191 -10.48 -20.80 -22.60
C THR A 191 -10.64 -20.13 -21.23
N GLN A 192 -11.80 -20.24 -20.59
CA GLN A 192 -12.03 -19.72 -19.25
C GLN A 192 -11.19 -20.46 -18.19
N ARG A 193 -11.10 -21.78 -18.30
CA ARG A 193 -10.23 -22.59 -17.43
C ARG A 193 -8.77 -22.15 -17.57
N PHE A 194 -8.29 -21.99 -18.80
CA PHE A 194 -6.94 -21.51 -19.07
C PHE A 194 -6.68 -20.13 -18.43
N VAL A 195 -7.58 -19.16 -18.61
CA VAL A 195 -7.42 -17.82 -18.03
C VAL A 195 -7.44 -17.86 -16.49
N ARG A 196 -8.28 -18.70 -15.91
CA ARG A 196 -8.35 -18.90 -14.45
C ARG A 196 -7.04 -19.47 -13.92
N GLU A 197 -6.52 -20.53 -14.50
CA GLU A 197 -5.26 -21.16 -14.09
C GLU A 197 -4.07 -20.23 -14.32
N LEU A 198 -4.07 -19.47 -15.42
CA LEU A 198 -3.04 -18.46 -15.69
C LEU A 198 -3.05 -17.35 -14.62
N ARG A 199 -4.21 -16.89 -14.16
CA ARG A 199 -4.32 -15.89 -13.09
C ARG A 199 -3.82 -16.45 -11.77
N THR A 200 -4.23 -17.66 -11.40
CA THR A 200 -3.78 -18.33 -10.18
C THR A 200 -2.27 -18.52 -10.19
N ALA A 201 -1.73 -19.10 -11.26
CA ALA A 201 -0.29 -19.31 -11.39
C ALA A 201 0.51 -17.98 -11.46
N SER A 202 -0.05 -16.93 -12.07
CA SER A 202 0.55 -15.60 -12.10
C SER A 202 0.59 -14.96 -10.70
N ALA A 203 -0.45 -15.15 -9.90
CA ALA A 203 -0.50 -14.70 -8.52
C ALA A 203 0.55 -15.42 -7.67
N ASP A 204 0.60 -16.76 -7.78
CA ASP A 204 1.55 -17.59 -7.02
C ASP A 204 3.02 -17.27 -7.36
N LEU A 205 3.30 -17.00 -8.64
CA LEU A 205 4.65 -16.66 -9.10
C LEU A 205 5.01 -15.19 -8.91
N GLY A 206 4.03 -14.32 -8.66
CA GLY A 206 4.22 -12.88 -8.62
C GLY A 206 4.79 -12.34 -9.94
N THR A 207 4.30 -12.82 -11.11
CA THR A 207 4.82 -12.44 -12.43
C THR A 207 3.82 -11.61 -13.23
N THR A 208 4.32 -10.59 -13.92
CA THR A 208 3.56 -9.69 -14.80
C THR A 208 4.08 -9.71 -16.23
N SER A 209 4.81 -10.76 -16.59
CA SER A 209 5.41 -10.87 -17.93
C SER A 209 4.39 -11.23 -19.02
N VAL A 210 3.19 -11.67 -18.63
CA VAL A 210 2.11 -12.06 -19.55
C VAL A 210 0.93 -11.12 -19.40
N PHE A 211 0.42 -10.63 -20.50
CA PHE A 211 -0.77 -9.80 -20.60
C PHE A 211 -1.84 -10.54 -21.39
N VAL A 212 -3.04 -10.65 -20.85
CA VAL A 212 -4.17 -11.34 -21.50
C VAL A 212 -5.20 -10.30 -21.89
N VAL A 213 -5.58 -10.34 -23.15
CA VAL A 213 -6.73 -9.58 -23.68
C VAL A 213 -7.76 -10.60 -24.15
N ALA A 214 -8.95 -10.49 -23.64
CA ALA A 214 -10.02 -11.43 -23.94
C ALA A 214 -11.35 -10.71 -24.11
N ALA A 215 -12.09 -11.06 -25.14
CA ALA A 215 -13.48 -10.67 -25.31
C ALA A 215 -14.42 -11.78 -24.79
N GLY A 216 -15.57 -11.41 -24.21
CA GLY A 216 -16.52 -12.43 -23.75
C GLY A 216 -17.58 -11.88 -22.80
N VAL A 217 -18.48 -12.75 -22.40
CA VAL A 217 -19.59 -12.43 -21.53
C VAL A 217 -19.15 -12.22 -20.07
N ARG A 218 -19.82 -11.33 -19.37
CA ARG A 218 -19.59 -10.81 -18.00
C ARG A 218 -19.38 -11.86 -16.87
N SER A 219 -19.60 -13.15 -17.14
CA SER A 219 -19.51 -14.22 -16.13
C SER A 219 -18.11 -14.43 -15.53
N LEU A 220 -17.06 -14.01 -16.22
CA LEU A 220 -15.69 -13.99 -15.68
C LEU A 220 -15.44 -12.79 -14.75
N ALA A 221 -16.25 -11.76 -14.88
CA ALA A 221 -16.13 -10.49 -14.16
C ALA A 221 -16.39 -10.60 -12.65
N ALA A 222 -17.04 -11.66 -12.19
CA ALA A 222 -17.37 -11.85 -10.77
C ALA A 222 -16.15 -11.88 -9.82
N ARG A 223 -14.93 -11.86 -10.33
CA ARG A 223 -13.67 -11.86 -9.55
C ARG A 223 -12.60 -10.87 -10.04
N VAL A 224 -12.90 -10.06 -11.04
CA VAL A 224 -12.07 -8.92 -11.45
C VAL A 224 -12.80 -7.68 -10.96
N PRO A 225 -12.13 -6.70 -10.31
CA PRO A 225 -12.80 -5.45 -9.95
C PRO A 225 -13.41 -4.86 -11.22
N ASP A 226 -14.73 -4.69 -11.19
CA ASP A 226 -15.44 -3.91 -12.20
C ASP A 226 -15.05 -2.45 -12.00
N ILE A 227 -14.01 -2.04 -12.71
CA ILE A 227 -13.81 -0.63 -12.96
C ILE A 227 -14.71 -0.37 -14.16
N GLU A 228 -15.88 0.21 -13.92
CA GLU A 228 -16.72 0.74 -14.99
C GLU A 228 -16.16 2.12 -15.38
N PRO A 229 -15.31 2.21 -16.38
CA PRO A 229 -14.87 3.51 -16.85
C PRO A 229 -16.05 4.14 -17.59
N SER A 230 -16.36 5.38 -17.24
CA SER A 230 -17.43 6.15 -17.86
C SER A 230 -17.17 6.44 -19.34
N ASP A 231 -15.94 6.28 -19.79
CA ASP A 231 -15.51 6.40 -21.18
C ASP A 231 -14.16 5.69 -21.43
N LEU A 232 -13.81 5.51 -22.69
CA LEU A 232 -12.57 4.85 -23.11
C LEU A 232 -11.30 5.60 -22.69
N ALA A 233 -11.36 6.92 -22.53
CA ALA A 233 -10.22 7.71 -22.05
C ALA A 233 -9.97 7.47 -20.57
N HIS A 234 -11.02 7.36 -19.75
CA HIS A 234 -10.92 6.93 -18.35
C HIS A 234 -10.41 5.50 -18.24
N ALA A 235 -10.90 4.59 -19.09
CA ALA A 235 -10.42 3.22 -19.14
C ALA A 235 -8.92 3.14 -19.46
N GLY A 236 -8.43 3.98 -20.38
CA GLY A 236 -7.02 4.07 -20.73
C GLY A 236 -6.15 4.52 -19.55
N ALA A 237 -6.55 5.57 -18.86
CA ALA A 237 -5.83 6.08 -17.70
C ALA A 237 -5.82 5.08 -16.52
N GLU A 238 -6.96 4.44 -16.25
CA GLU A 238 -7.05 3.39 -15.23
C GLU A 238 -6.24 2.15 -15.62
N LEU A 239 -6.23 1.76 -16.89
CA LEU A 239 -5.42 0.65 -17.39
C LEU A 239 -3.93 0.92 -17.21
N ASP A 240 -3.46 2.12 -17.51
CA ASP A 240 -2.07 2.52 -17.29
C ASP A 240 -1.68 2.42 -15.80
N LEU A 241 -2.54 2.88 -14.91
CA LEU A 241 -2.37 2.76 -13.47
C LEU A 241 -2.35 1.29 -13.01
N ILE A 242 -3.28 0.46 -13.51
CA ILE A 242 -3.37 -0.96 -13.20
C ILE A 242 -2.14 -1.69 -13.74
N LEU A 243 -1.72 -1.40 -14.96
CA LEU A 243 -0.53 -2.00 -15.57
C LEU A 243 0.75 -1.59 -14.85
N GLU A 244 0.88 -0.30 -14.48
CA GLU A 244 2.02 0.17 -13.70
C GLU A 244 2.05 -0.49 -12.32
N SER A 245 0.91 -0.58 -11.65
CA SER A 245 0.79 -1.19 -10.33
C SER A 245 1.02 -2.70 -10.39
N GLY A 246 0.38 -3.39 -11.34
CA GLY A 246 0.56 -4.82 -11.55
C GLY A 246 1.98 -5.21 -11.92
N MET A 247 2.65 -4.42 -12.77
CA MET A 247 4.06 -4.64 -13.12
C MET A 247 5.00 -4.46 -11.93
N ARG A 248 4.70 -3.53 -11.03
CA ARG A 248 5.49 -3.29 -9.82
C ARG A 248 5.17 -4.30 -8.72
N ALA A 249 3.91 -4.66 -8.59
CA ALA A 249 3.42 -5.60 -7.59
C ALA A 249 3.74 -7.08 -7.90
N GLY A 250 4.09 -7.41 -9.16
CA GLY A 250 4.32 -8.80 -9.57
C GLY A 250 3.05 -9.65 -9.56
N ARG A 251 1.86 -9.05 -9.55
CA ARG A 251 0.57 -9.75 -9.52
C ARG A 251 -0.26 -9.44 -10.76
N PRO A 252 -1.11 -10.40 -11.21
CA PRO A 252 -2.04 -10.15 -12.28
C PRO A 252 -3.10 -9.16 -11.81
N SER A 253 -3.10 -7.99 -12.40
CA SER A 253 -4.17 -7.00 -12.30
C SER A 253 -4.94 -6.99 -13.60
N GLY A 254 -6.21 -6.74 -13.55
CA GLY A 254 -7.05 -6.69 -14.73
C GLY A 254 -8.20 -5.74 -14.55
N MET A 255 -8.79 -5.33 -15.65
CA MET A 255 -10.02 -4.56 -15.69
C MET A 255 -10.95 -5.13 -16.75
N THR A 256 -12.24 -4.94 -16.56
CA THR A 256 -13.27 -5.23 -17.57
C THR A 256 -13.69 -3.89 -18.18
N VAL A 257 -13.69 -3.85 -19.50
CA VAL A 257 -14.18 -2.71 -20.26
C VAL A 257 -15.49 -3.14 -20.93
N PRO A 258 -16.62 -2.50 -20.65
CA PRO A 258 -17.87 -2.80 -21.33
C PRO A 258 -17.71 -2.50 -22.82
N ALA A 259 -18.11 -3.44 -23.68
CA ALA A 259 -18.22 -3.18 -25.10
C ALA A 259 -19.44 -2.28 -25.34
N PRO A 260 -19.35 -1.25 -26.22
CA PRO A 260 -20.52 -0.47 -26.61
C PRO A 260 -21.60 -1.38 -27.23
N ALA A 261 -22.85 -1.06 -27.03
CA ALA A 261 -23.94 -1.76 -27.69
C ALA A 261 -23.82 -1.58 -29.22
N GLU A 262 -24.24 -2.62 -29.98
CA GLU A 262 -24.11 -2.58 -31.45
C GLU A 262 -24.77 -1.36 -32.10
N ASP A 263 -25.79 -0.80 -31.47
CA ASP A 263 -26.55 0.37 -31.93
C ASP A 263 -26.03 1.72 -31.39
N GLU A 264 -24.96 1.76 -30.61
CA GLU A 264 -24.43 2.96 -30.04
C GLU A 264 -23.47 3.64 -31.03
N PRO A 265 -23.67 4.93 -31.39
CA PRO A 265 -22.76 5.60 -32.31
C PRO A 265 -21.32 5.58 -31.72
N PRO A 266 -20.29 5.36 -32.53
CA PRO A 266 -18.92 5.31 -32.06
C PRO A 266 -18.57 6.62 -31.32
N ASP A 267 -18.11 6.51 -30.08
CA ASP A 267 -17.67 7.65 -29.29
C ASP A 267 -16.58 8.40 -30.07
N GLU A 268 -16.88 9.62 -30.50
CA GLU A 268 -15.94 10.47 -31.24
C GLU A 268 -14.66 10.72 -30.45
N ARG A 269 -14.71 10.76 -29.12
CA ARG A 269 -13.55 10.94 -28.24
C ARG A 269 -12.67 9.70 -28.24
N ALA A 270 -13.26 8.50 -28.22
CA ALA A 270 -12.53 7.25 -28.32
C ALA A 270 -11.86 7.10 -29.69
N ALA A 271 -12.57 7.44 -30.75
CA ALA A 271 -12.01 7.45 -32.10
C ALA A 271 -10.91 8.50 -32.30
N TYR A 272 -11.04 9.67 -31.67
CA TYR A 272 -9.98 10.68 -31.63
C TYR A 272 -8.77 10.17 -30.86
N TRP A 273 -8.97 9.58 -29.66
CA TRP A 273 -7.90 9.03 -28.83
C TRP A 273 -7.13 7.92 -29.53
N LEU A 274 -7.83 6.97 -30.16
CA LEU A 274 -7.21 5.89 -30.94
C LEU A 274 -6.40 6.40 -32.12
N ARG A 275 -6.86 7.49 -32.78
CA ARG A 275 -6.13 8.10 -33.90
C ARG A 275 -4.89 8.87 -33.49
N HIS A 276 -4.87 9.45 -32.29
CA HIS A 276 -3.82 10.34 -31.81
C HIS A 276 -2.87 9.69 -30.82
N GLN A 277 -3.07 8.40 -30.48
CA GLN A 277 -2.11 7.68 -29.66
C GLN A 277 -0.74 7.62 -30.35
N PRO A 278 0.36 8.00 -29.66
CA PRO A 278 1.67 7.86 -30.23
C PRO A 278 1.91 6.38 -30.57
N ARG A 279 2.24 6.09 -31.83
CA ARG A 279 2.66 4.75 -32.20
C ARG A 279 3.77 4.31 -31.25
N LEU A 280 3.58 3.22 -30.51
CA LEU A 280 4.61 2.60 -29.69
C LEU A 280 5.75 2.18 -30.62
N VAL A 281 6.68 3.09 -30.88
CA VAL A 281 7.90 2.79 -31.58
C VAL A 281 8.83 2.16 -30.56
N PRO A 282 9.28 0.91 -30.74
CA PRO A 282 10.28 0.33 -29.87
C PRO A 282 11.48 1.28 -29.80
N PRO A 283 12.03 1.54 -28.61
CA PRO A 283 13.17 2.46 -28.50
C PRO A 283 14.29 2.00 -29.42
N ALA A 284 14.62 2.84 -30.41
CA ALA A 284 15.72 2.57 -31.30
C ALA A 284 17.01 2.46 -30.47
N HIS A 285 17.82 1.45 -30.74
CA HIS A 285 19.16 1.35 -30.14
C HIS A 285 19.98 2.57 -30.55
N ARG A 286 20.19 3.51 -29.63
CA ARG A 286 20.88 4.76 -29.88
C ARG A 286 22.40 4.62 -30.05
N PHE A 287 23.00 3.47 -29.73
CA PHE A 287 24.45 3.27 -29.81
C PHE A 287 24.81 1.86 -30.29
N PRO A 288 25.83 1.71 -31.10
CA PRO A 288 26.38 0.41 -31.44
C PRO A 288 26.99 -0.28 -30.21
N PRO A 289 26.93 -1.62 -30.13
CA PRO A 289 27.26 -2.38 -28.90
C PRO A 289 28.71 -2.18 -28.39
N GLY A 290 29.64 -1.77 -29.20
CA GLY A 290 31.02 -1.48 -28.77
C GLY A 290 31.19 -0.19 -27.98
N VAL A 291 30.33 0.81 -28.21
CA VAL A 291 30.40 2.11 -27.53
C VAL A 291 29.86 2.00 -26.09
N GLU A 292 28.95 1.09 -25.83
CA GLU A 292 28.42 0.87 -24.47
C GLU A 292 29.44 0.17 -23.54
N VAL A 293 30.23 -0.75 -24.06
CA VAL A 293 31.32 -1.37 -23.29
C VAL A 293 32.42 -0.38 -22.99
N MET A 294 32.80 0.44 -23.97
CA MET A 294 33.80 1.51 -23.79
C MET A 294 33.28 2.61 -22.86
N SER A 295 31.99 2.98 -22.94
CA SER A 295 31.40 4.00 -22.04
C SER A 295 31.24 3.49 -20.58
N THR A 296 30.98 2.19 -20.35
CA THR A 296 30.95 1.64 -19.00
C THR A 296 32.34 1.50 -18.39
N VAL A 297 33.34 1.12 -19.16
CA VAL A 297 34.74 1.09 -18.69
C VAL A 297 35.27 2.49 -18.48
N GLY A 298 34.99 3.41 -19.42
CA GLY A 298 35.34 4.83 -19.29
C GLY A 298 34.63 5.54 -18.15
N SER A 299 33.35 5.22 -17.92
CA SER A 299 32.60 5.75 -16.76
C SER A 299 33.10 5.19 -15.44
N ALA A 300 33.49 3.91 -15.36
CA ALA A 300 34.08 3.33 -14.17
C ALA A 300 35.47 3.93 -13.88
N ALA A 301 36.30 4.16 -14.91
CA ALA A 301 37.59 4.83 -14.76
C ALA A 301 37.40 6.31 -14.36
N LEU A 302 36.44 7.02 -14.96
CA LEU A 302 36.10 8.40 -14.58
C LEU A 302 35.59 8.48 -13.16
N VAL A 303 34.72 7.55 -12.72
CA VAL A 303 34.22 7.48 -11.35
C VAL A 303 35.39 7.21 -10.37
N LEU A 304 36.35 6.35 -10.73
CA LEU A 304 37.53 6.12 -9.90
C LEU A 304 38.46 7.33 -9.84
N VAL A 305 38.62 8.06 -10.94
CA VAL A 305 39.39 9.32 -10.99
C VAL A 305 38.67 10.44 -10.22
N VAL A 306 37.35 10.54 -10.36
CA VAL A 306 36.52 11.51 -9.60
C VAL A 306 36.52 11.16 -8.12
N LEU A 307 36.42 9.87 -7.76
CA LEU A 307 36.51 9.43 -6.35
C LEU A 307 37.91 9.67 -5.79
N ALA A 308 39.00 9.43 -6.54
CA ALA A 308 40.34 9.74 -6.13
C ALA A 308 40.57 11.25 -6.05
N GLY A 309 40.00 12.04 -6.97
CA GLY A 309 40.01 13.52 -6.93
C GLY A 309 39.20 14.08 -5.75
N LEU A 310 38.03 13.50 -5.46
CA LEU A 310 37.22 13.88 -4.29
C LEU A 310 37.87 13.49 -2.96
N PHE A 311 38.66 12.41 -2.94
CA PHE A 311 39.42 12.00 -1.76
C PHE A 311 40.66 12.89 -1.55
N ALA A 312 41.27 13.42 -2.61
CA ALA A 312 42.40 14.33 -2.56
C ALA A 312 41.99 15.80 -2.34
N TRP A 313 40.76 16.14 -2.68
CA TRP A 313 40.18 17.49 -2.50
C TRP A 313 39.10 17.45 -1.41
N ARG A 314 39.50 17.21 -0.18
CA ARG A 314 38.71 17.61 0.99
C ARG A 314 39.05 19.07 1.29
N PRO A 315 38.17 20.02 1.03
CA PRO A 315 38.29 21.33 1.64
C PRO A 315 38.10 21.18 3.16
N LEU A 316 39.07 21.62 3.90
CA LEU A 316 39.04 21.83 5.32
C LEU A 316 38.21 23.11 5.62
N ASP A 317 36.97 23.15 5.15
CA ASP A 317 36.03 24.15 5.63
C ASP A 317 34.86 23.43 6.30
N ARG A 318 34.98 23.32 7.61
CA ARG A 318 33.85 23.15 8.51
C ARG A 318 33.14 24.48 8.60
N ASP A 319 32.26 24.77 7.69
CA ASP A 319 31.17 25.70 7.95
C ASP A 319 30.15 25.02 8.84
N ASP A 320 29.90 25.58 10.02
CA ASP A 320 28.96 25.15 11.07
C ASP A 320 27.48 25.26 10.63
N ARG A 321 27.15 24.99 9.35
CA ARG A 321 25.82 25.20 8.79
C ARG A 321 25.02 23.93 8.50
N ASP A 322 25.57 22.73 8.64
CA ASP A 322 24.83 21.49 8.42
C ASP A 322 24.53 20.78 9.75
N ASP A 323 23.61 21.35 10.53
CA ASP A 323 23.08 20.72 11.76
C ASP A 323 22.22 19.45 11.49
N CYS A 324 21.96 19.10 10.23
CA CYS A 324 21.16 17.95 9.87
C CYS A 324 22.01 16.66 9.86
N ALA A 325 21.65 15.69 10.70
CA ALA A 325 22.41 14.44 10.85
C ALA A 325 21.94 13.33 9.89
N GLY A 326 22.87 12.58 9.35
CA GLY A 326 22.60 11.37 8.59
C GLY A 326 22.06 11.62 7.18
N LYS A 327 20.82 11.18 6.91
CA LYS A 327 20.15 11.32 5.60
C LYS A 327 19.15 12.46 5.52
N THR A 328 19.05 13.28 6.59
CA THR A 328 18.20 14.46 6.61
C THR A 328 18.87 15.66 5.93
N PHE A 329 18.09 16.60 5.45
CA PHE A 329 18.53 17.80 4.75
C PHE A 329 17.76 19.03 5.25
N LEU A 330 18.26 20.22 4.97
CA LEU A 330 17.61 21.46 5.38
C LEU A 330 16.35 21.69 4.57
N GLY A 331 15.20 21.76 5.25
CA GLY A 331 13.90 22.04 4.66
C GLY A 331 13.66 23.50 4.34
N THR A 332 12.50 23.80 3.81
CA THR A 332 12.08 25.15 3.37
C THR A 332 11.97 26.12 4.56
N ASP A 333 11.64 25.61 5.74
CA ASP A 333 11.53 26.35 7.00
C ASP A 333 12.83 26.43 7.81
N GLY A 334 13.93 25.91 7.26
CA GLY A 334 15.22 25.85 7.94
C GLY A 334 15.33 24.76 9.00
N THR A 335 14.38 23.82 9.05
CA THR A 335 14.45 22.63 9.91
C THR A 335 15.00 21.43 9.15
N CYS A 336 15.45 20.39 9.88
CA CYS A 336 15.91 19.17 9.24
C CYS A 336 14.74 18.29 8.83
N VAL A 337 14.59 18.06 7.52
CA VAL A 337 13.56 17.21 6.91
C VAL A 337 14.18 15.97 6.28
N GLY A 338 13.37 14.93 6.02
CA GLY A 338 13.85 13.69 5.44
C GLY A 338 13.60 12.48 6.32
N VAL A 339 14.22 11.33 5.99
CA VAL A 339 14.04 10.07 6.69
C VAL A 339 15.15 9.85 7.70
N ALA A 340 14.77 9.56 8.95
CA ALA A 340 15.71 9.24 10.02
C ALA A 340 15.23 8.07 10.88
N GLU A 341 16.16 7.45 11.56
CA GLU A 341 15.90 6.54 12.66
C GLU A 341 16.13 7.26 13.97
N GLY A 342 15.05 7.42 14.74
CA GLY A 342 15.09 8.08 16.02
C GLY A 342 15.23 9.62 15.98
N ALA A 343 15.30 10.22 17.17
CA ALA A 343 15.24 11.66 17.35
C ALA A 343 16.47 12.43 16.86
N LYS A 344 17.63 11.79 16.84
CA LYS A 344 18.91 12.44 16.50
C LYS A 344 19.00 12.91 15.05
N GLY A 345 18.21 12.29 14.15
CA GLY A 345 18.21 12.60 12.72
C GLY A 345 17.65 13.97 12.38
N PHE A 346 16.83 14.56 13.24
CA PHE A 346 16.13 15.82 12.97
C PHE A 346 16.78 17.06 13.63
N GLY A 347 18.02 16.91 14.09
CA GLY A 347 18.76 18.01 14.70
C GLY A 347 18.20 18.44 16.06
N ARG A 348 18.62 19.61 16.51
CA ARG A 348 18.07 20.24 17.72
C ARG A 348 16.79 21.02 17.35
N SER A 349 15.73 20.33 16.97
CA SER A 349 14.39 20.94 17.09
C SER A 349 14.18 21.24 18.58
N LYS A 350 14.34 22.50 18.94
CA LYS A 350 14.46 22.95 20.36
C LYS A 350 13.17 22.70 21.15
N ASP A 351 12.07 22.33 20.54
CA ASP A 351 10.81 22.81 21.07
C ASP A 351 9.77 21.73 21.40
N ASP A 352 10.01 20.43 21.16
CA ASP A 352 9.05 19.44 21.64
C ASP A 352 9.70 18.18 22.26
N GLN A 353 9.78 18.20 23.60
CA GLN A 353 10.21 17.05 24.39
C GLN A 353 9.31 15.83 24.12
N GLY A 354 8.00 16.05 23.96
CA GLY A 354 7.05 14.98 23.67
C GLY A 354 7.32 14.24 22.36
N VAL A 355 7.64 14.97 21.29
CA VAL A 355 8.03 14.37 20.01
C VAL A 355 9.32 13.57 20.15
N ARG A 356 10.34 14.15 20.83
CA ARG A 356 11.61 13.43 21.06
C ARG A 356 11.40 12.14 21.85
N ASP A 357 10.52 12.14 22.84
CA ASP A 357 10.27 10.97 23.67
C ASP A 357 9.49 9.90 22.88
N ALA A 358 8.50 10.28 22.05
CA ALA A 358 7.83 9.35 21.16
C ALA A 358 8.79 8.73 20.12
N LEU A 359 9.70 9.54 19.56
CA LEU A 359 10.74 9.04 18.64
C LEU A 359 11.72 8.08 19.32
N LYS A 360 12.09 8.34 20.60
CA LYS A 360 12.91 7.39 21.37
C LYS A 360 12.18 6.08 21.66
N MET A 361 10.88 6.12 21.92
CA MET A 361 10.08 4.90 22.09
C MET A 361 10.14 4.04 20.81
N ILE A 362 9.99 4.66 19.63
CA ILE A 362 10.09 3.98 18.33
C ILE A 362 11.51 3.40 18.12
N GLU A 363 12.55 4.20 18.40
CA GLU A 363 13.96 3.79 18.29
C GLU A 363 14.28 2.59 19.21
N ALA A 364 13.77 2.62 20.45
CA ALA A 364 13.92 1.52 21.39
C ALA A 364 13.30 0.21 20.86
N GLN A 365 12.08 0.30 20.30
CA GLN A 365 11.42 -0.85 19.67
C GLN A 365 12.19 -1.39 18.46
N ASN A 366 12.75 -0.53 17.62
CA ASN A 366 13.60 -0.94 16.51
C ASN A 366 14.83 -1.71 17.00
N SER A 367 15.51 -1.19 18.04
CA SER A 367 16.70 -1.82 18.63
C SER A 367 16.38 -3.18 19.25
N GLU A 368 15.22 -3.31 19.89
CA GLU A 368 14.74 -4.56 20.48
C GLU A 368 14.47 -5.62 19.39
N VAL A 369 13.84 -5.21 18.28
CA VAL A 369 13.57 -6.07 17.11
C VAL A 369 14.90 -6.57 16.50
N ASP A 370 15.87 -5.65 16.30
CA ASP A 370 17.16 -6.02 15.72
C ASP A 370 17.95 -6.96 16.63
N THR A 371 17.86 -6.81 17.94
CA THR A 371 18.51 -7.69 18.92
C THR A 371 17.83 -9.06 18.91
N ALA A 372 16.50 -9.11 19.02
CA ALA A 372 15.75 -10.34 19.00
C ALA A 372 15.93 -11.15 17.70
N THR A 373 16.10 -10.46 16.58
CA THR A 373 16.36 -11.12 15.28
C THR A 373 17.74 -11.76 15.26
N ARG A 374 18.78 -11.03 15.70
CA ARG A 374 20.15 -11.57 15.79
C ARG A 374 20.24 -12.78 16.72
N ASP A 375 19.59 -12.71 17.89
CA ASP A 375 19.58 -13.79 18.85
C ASP A 375 18.92 -15.07 18.31
N LYS A 376 17.81 -14.91 17.58
CA LYS A 376 17.11 -16.04 16.93
C LYS A 376 17.92 -16.62 15.76
N GLU A 377 18.57 -15.78 14.96
CA GLU A 377 19.47 -16.24 13.89
C GLU A 377 20.66 -17.01 14.47
N ALA A 378 21.26 -16.52 15.56
CA ALA A 378 22.35 -17.19 16.26
C ALA A 378 21.94 -18.56 16.85
N ALA A 379 20.67 -18.68 17.27
CA ALA A 379 20.09 -19.93 17.77
C ALA A 379 19.67 -20.91 16.65
N GLY A 380 19.90 -20.59 15.37
CA GLY A 380 19.49 -21.43 14.22
C GLY A 380 17.98 -21.45 13.96
N GLY A 381 17.23 -20.56 14.58
CA GLY A 381 15.77 -20.46 14.45
C GLY A 381 15.35 -19.72 13.18
N GLY A 382 14.42 -20.28 12.42
CA GLY A 382 13.81 -19.65 11.24
C GLY A 382 12.80 -18.56 11.62
N ALA A 383 13.25 -17.46 12.25
CA ALA A 383 12.37 -16.36 12.60
C ALA A 383 11.97 -15.51 11.38
N ALA A 384 10.79 -14.91 11.41
CA ALA A 384 10.40 -13.92 10.42
C ALA A 384 11.36 -12.71 10.47
N ARG A 385 11.90 -12.33 9.31
CA ARG A 385 12.77 -11.16 9.21
C ARG A 385 11.96 -9.88 9.38
N PRO A 386 12.45 -8.89 10.11
CA PRO A 386 11.76 -7.62 10.28
C PRO A 386 11.44 -6.94 8.96
N ARG A 387 10.31 -6.27 8.90
CA ARG A 387 9.95 -5.37 7.81
C ARG A 387 9.93 -3.94 8.30
N THR A 388 10.25 -3.02 7.42
CA THR A 388 10.35 -1.59 7.72
C THR A 388 9.15 -0.85 7.18
N VAL A 389 8.51 -0.06 8.03
CA VAL A 389 7.45 0.88 7.70
C VAL A 389 7.98 2.29 7.91
N VAL A 390 7.65 3.22 7.03
CA VAL A 390 8.04 4.63 7.18
C VAL A 390 6.82 5.44 7.62
N TYR A 391 6.92 6.16 8.72
CA TYR A 391 5.93 7.16 9.10
C TYR A 391 6.26 8.50 8.43
N LEU A 392 5.32 9.10 7.70
CA LEU A 392 5.46 10.40 7.04
C LEU A 392 4.51 11.42 7.67
N GLY A 393 5.07 12.40 8.34
CA GLY A 393 4.32 13.47 8.98
C GLY A 393 5.13 14.76 9.14
N PRO A 394 4.47 15.88 9.51
CA PRO A 394 5.15 17.14 9.81
C PRO A 394 5.75 17.06 11.22
N LEU A 395 7.06 16.84 11.34
CA LEU A 395 7.77 16.80 12.63
C LEU A 395 8.38 18.14 13.02
N SER A 396 8.31 19.11 12.13
CA SER A 396 8.65 20.52 12.39
C SER A 396 7.37 21.36 12.41
N GLY A 397 7.24 22.20 13.39
CA GLY A 397 6.05 23.03 13.58
C GLY A 397 6.37 24.43 14.08
N GLY A 398 5.39 25.33 13.97
CA GLY A 398 5.45 26.70 14.44
C GLY A 398 5.47 26.80 15.96
N ARG A 399 5.84 27.98 16.48
CA ARG A 399 5.81 28.26 17.90
C ARG A 399 4.42 28.70 18.33
N GLY A 400 3.75 27.94 19.20
CA GLY A 400 2.49 28.38 19.80
C GLY A 400 1.56 27.26 20.25
N ALA A 401 0.47 27.63 20.91
CA ALA A 401 -0.55 26.69 21.41
C ALA A 401 -1.35 25.99 20.30
N GLN A 402 -1.23 26.46 19.06
CA GLN A 402 -1.89 25.91 17.88
C GLN A 402 -0.91 25.22 16.92
N ASP A 403 0.21 24.72 17.45
CA ASP A 403 1.20 24.01 16.68
C ASP A 403 0.61 22.71 16.11
N PRO A 404 0.56 22.53 14.77
CA PRO A 404 0.05 21.33 14.15
C PRO A 404 0.82 20.06 14.55
N VAL A 405 2.07 20.20 15.01
CA VAL A 405 2.84 19.07 15.55
C VAL A 405 2.23 18.58 16.86
N ARG A 406 1.90 19.48 17.77
CA ARG A 406 1.23 19.10 19.03
C ARG A 406 -0.19 18.66 18.81
N GLY A 407 -0.89 19.30 17.87
CA GLY A 407 -2.29 19.03 17.58
C GLY A 407 -2.54 17.71 16.81
N GLY A 408 -1.57 17.13 16.14
CA GLY A 408 -1.79 15.95 15.31
C GLY A 408 -0.62 14.98 15.33
N THR A 409 0.57 15.46 15.01
CA THR A 409 1.75 14.60 14.80
C THR A 409 2.22 13.91 16.08
N LEU A 410 2.30 14.62 17.20
CA LEU A 410 2.69 14.02 18.50
C LEU A 410 1.70 12.93 18.94
N PRO A 411 0.37 13.16 18.91
CA PRO A 411 -0.59 12.10 19.17
C PRO A 411 -0.44 10.89 18.24
N GLU A 412 -0.23 11.11 16.93
CA GLU A 412 0.00 10.01 15.98
C GLU A 412 1.26 9.21 16.29
N LEU A 413 2.39 9.89 16.60
CA LEU A 413 3.63 9.21 16.97
C LEU A 413 3.47 8.36 18.23
N ARG A 414 2.73 8.83 19.23
CA ARG A 414 2.41 8.04 20.42
C ARG A 414 1.60 6.81 20.06
N GLY A 415 0.53 6.96 19.28
CA GLY A 415 -0.28 5.85 18.78
C GLY A 415 0.52 4.84 17.97
N LEU A 416 1.41 5.33 17.11
CA LEU A 416 2.29 4.51 16.29
C LEU A 416 3.28 3.70 17.14
N ALA A 417 3.92 4.34 18.15
CA ALA A 417 4.85 3.67 19.07
C ALA A 417 4.18 2.56 19.87
N LEU A 418 2.96 2.82 20.35
CA LEU A 418 2.14 1.83 21.06
C LEU A 418 1.77 0.65 20.15
N ALA A 419 1.35 0.92 18.89
CA ALA A 419 1.03 -0.12 17.92
C ALA A 419 2.25 -0.96 17.57
N GLN A 420 3.41 -0.33 17.34
CA GLN A 420 4.67 -1.03 17.07
C GLN A 420 5.05 -1.96 18.24
N ALA A 421 4.97 -1.49 19.47
CA ALA A 421 5.25 -2.29 20.65
C ALA A 421 4.34 -3.53 20.73
N ARG A 422 3.05 -3.35 20.45
CA ARG A 422 2.07 -4.45 20.43
C ARG A 422 2.33 -5.46 19.32
N ILE A 423 2.58 -4.99 18.09
CA ILE A 423 2.91 -5.84 16.94
C ILE A 423 4.16 -6.68 17.24
N ASN A 424 5.22 -6.03 17.73
CA ASN A 424 6.47 -6.70 18.04
C ASN A 424 6.35 -7.68 19.22
N GLN A 425 5.51 -7.37 20.19
CA GLN A 425 5.17 -8.31 21.27
C GLN A 425 4.49 -9.56 20.71
N LEU A 426 3.52 -9.41 19.81
CA LEU A 426 2.85 -10.54 19.16
C LEU A 426 3.82 -11.36 18.29
N ALA A 427 4.71 -10.71 17.55
CA ALA A 427 5.71 -11.37 16.71
C ALA A 427 6.76 -12.15 17.54
N ARG A 428 6.99 -11.78 18.80
CA ARG A 428 7.84 -12.57 19.71
C ARG A 428 7.19 -13.88 20.15
N SER A 429 5.89 -13.89 20.28
CA SER A 429 5.11 -15.04 20.79
C SER A 429 4.51 -15.90 19.67
N SER A 430 4.60 -15.48 18.40
CA SER A 430 4.05 -16.22 17.26
C SER A 430 5.02 -16.24 16.09
N HIS A 431 5.14 -17.41 15.44
CA HIS A 431 5.96 -17.56 14.23
C HIS A 431 5.29 -17.02 12.96
N ASP A 432 3.98 -16.77 13.02
CA ASP A 432 3.20 -16.32 11.87
C ASP A 432 3.19 -14.79 11.72
N ARG A 433 3.68 -14.08 12.73
CA ARG A 433 3.74 -12.62 12.76
C ARG A 433 5.11 -12.08 12.37
N VAL A 434 5.10 -10.99 11.61
CA VAL A 434 6.31 -10.30 11.13
C VAL A 434 6.61 -9.12 12.06
N PRO A 435 7.79 -9.05 12.69
CA PRO A 435 8.16 -7.89 13.49
C PRO A 435 8.37 -6.67 12.58
N LEU A 436 8.00 -5.48 13.09
CA LEU A 436 8.10 -4.24 12.35
C LEU A 436 9.12 -3.29 12.96
N ARG A 437 9.96 -2.72 12.11
CA ARG A 437 10.75 -1.52 12.36
C ARG A 437 10.01 -0.30 11.80
N VAL A 438 10.09 0.81 12.49
CA VAL A 438 9.50 2.07 12.04
C VAL A 438 10.61 3.10 11.85
N LEU A 439 10.72 3.64 10.65
CA LEU A 439 11.49 4.84 10.36
C LEU A 439 10.55 6.04 10.35
N THR A 440 11.06 7.19 10.76
CA THR A 440 10.29 8.43 10.74
C THR A 440 10.78 9.38 9.67
N ALA A 441 9.84 10.03 9.00
CA ALA A 441 10.12 10.96 7.91
C ALA A 441 9.44 12.31 8.21
N ASN A 442 10.29 13.34 8.40
CA ASN A 442 9.81 14.70 8.58
C ASN A 442 9.50 15.33 7.22
N ALA A 443 8.24 15.66 7.00
CA ALA A 443 7.74 16.29 5.79
C ALA A 443 7.86 17.84 5.79
N GLY A 444 8.46 18.43 6.81
CA GLY A 444 8.49 19.87 7.04
C GLY A 444 7.18 20.40 7.61
N ASP A 445 7.16 21.68 7.99
CA ASP A 445 5.93 22.32 8.47
C ASP A 445 4.81 22.19 7.42
N ARG A 446 3.62 21.77 7.86
CA ARG A 446 2.43 21.62 7.01
C ARG A 446 2.67 20.82 5.72
N PHE A 447 3.59 19.86 5.71
CA PHE A 447 3.97 19.02 4.56
C PHE A 447 4.66 19.77 3.40
N GLN A 448 5.31 20.91 3.65
CA GLN A 448 5.93 21.73 2.59
C GLN A 448 7.04 20.99 1.82
N ASP A 449 7.80 20.13 2.48
CA ASP A 449 8.90 19.38 1.88
C ASP A 449 8.53 17.92 1.57
N ALA A 450 7.24 17.56 1.71
CA ALA A 450 6.76 16.19 1.61
C ALA A 450 7.09 15.52 0.28
N GLU A 451 7.07 16.24 -0.84
CA GLU A 451 7.43 15.69 -2.15
C GLU A 451 8.88 15.19 -2.17
N LYS A 452 9.82 16.01 -1.72
CA LYS A 452 11.26 15.67 -1.68
C LYS A 452 11.51 14.48 -0.74
N VAL A 453 10.83 14.49 0.42
CA VAL A 453 10.93 13.42 1.40
C VAL A 453 10.33 12.11 0.85
N ALA A 454 9.21 12.17 0.14
CA ALA A 454 8.63 11.02 -0.55
C ALA A 454 9.57 10.45 -1.63
N GLN A 455 10.29 11.30 -2.37
CA GLN A 455 11.32 10.87 -3.30
C GLN A 455 12.45 10.12 -2.59
N GLN A 456 12.86 10.57 -1.40
CA GLN A 456 13.84 9.89 -0.56
C GLN A 456 13.32 8.52 -0.08
N ILE A 457 12.07 8.45 0.38
CA ILE A 457 11.43 7.18 0.76
C ILE A 457 11.38 6.22 -0.43
N ALA A 458 11.02 6.71 -1.60
CA ALA A 458 11.00 5.92 -2.82
C ALA A 458 12.40 5.40 -3.22
N GLN A 459 13.45 6.18 -2.98
CA GLN A 459 14.83 5.74 -3.19
C GLN A 459 15.26 4.70 -2.14
N LEU A 460 14.85 4.88 -0.88
CA LEU A 460 15.11 3.93 0.19
C LEU A 460 14.48 2.57 -0.12
N ALA A 461 13.20 2.53 -0.46
CA ALA A 461 12.47 1.29 -0.78
C ALA A 461 13.05 0.54 -2.00
N ARG A 462 13.68 1.26 -2.95
CA ARG A 462 14.39 0.61 -4.06
C ARG A 462 15.70 -0.05 -3.64
N ARG A 463 16.36 0.45 -2.61
CA ARG A 463 17.65 -0.07 -2.10
C ARG A 463 17.46 -1.13 -1.03
N ASP A 464 16.43 -0.94 -0.22
CA ASP A 464 16.10 -1.80 0.92
C ASP A 464 14.73 -2.46 0.68
N PRO A 465 14.71 -3.75 0.31
CA PRO A 465 13.46 -4.47 0.08
C PRO A 465 12.68 -4.76 1.36
N SER A 466 13.24 -4.50 2.54
CA SER A 466 12.52 -4.62 3.79
C SER A 466 11.46 -3.54 3.96
N VAL A 467 11.58 -2.39 3.27
CA VAL A 467 10.59 -1.30 3.31
C VAL A 467 9.32 -1.75 2.59
N VAL A 468 8.25 -1.96 3.34
CA VAL A 468 7.00 -2.56 2.84
C VAL A 468 5.85 -1.58 2.67
N GLY A 469 5.93 -0.38 3.26
CA GLY A 469 4.87 0.62 3.14
C GLY A 469 5.16 1.90 3.90
N VAL A 470 4.24 2.85 3.75
CA VAL A 470 4.29 4.16 4.42
C VAL A 470 2.98 4.37 5.16
N VAL A 471 3.07 4.82 6.42
CA VAL A 471 1.92 5.26 7.23
C VAL A 471 2.04 6.75 7.54
N GLY A 472 0.93 7.40 7.87
CA GLY A 472 0.92 8.83 8.20
C GLY A 472 -0.06 9.60 7.33
N PHE A 473 0.38 10.67 6.67
CA PHE A 473 -0.49 11.53 5.85
C PHE A 473 -1.63 12.16 6.66
N GLY A 474 -1.32 12.56 7.91
CA GLY A 474 -2.31 13.01 8.89
C GLY A 474 -3.04 14.30 8.53
N GLN A 475 -2.58 15.05 7.54
CA GLN A 475 -3.24 16.28 7.09
C GLN A 475 -3.47 16.26 5.58
N SER A 476 -4.68 16.65 5.16
CA SER A 476 -5.02 16.82 3.75
C SER A 476 -4.51 18.19 3.26
N ARG A 477 -3.28 18.22 2.78
CA ARG A 477 -2.58 19.43 2.30
C ARG A 477 -2.10 19.25 0.85
N PRO A 478 -1.79 20.30 0.10
CA PRO A 478 -1.18 20.17 -1.23
C PRO A 478 0.10 19.33 -1.23
N GLY A 479 1.03 19.57 -0.28
CA GLY A 479 2.26 18.77 -0.15
C GLY A 479 2.01 17.30 0.17
N THR A 480 0.95 16.99 0.89
CA THR A 480 0.51 15.60 1.11
C THR A 480 0.12 14.93 -0.20
N LEU A 481 -0.64 15.63 -1.05
CA LEU A 481 -1.02 15.12 -2.38
C LEU A 481 0.22 14.87 -3.25
N ASP A 482 1.21 15.74 -3.21
CA ASP A 482 2.44 15.59 -4.00
C ASP A 482 3.29 14.40 -3.48
N ALA A 483 3.38 14.21 -2.18
CA ALA A 483 4.01 13.02 -1.61
C ALA A 483 3.30 11.72 -2.04
N ILE A 484 1.97 11.70 -1.99
CA ILE A 484 1.15 10.57 -2.43
C ILE A 484 1.40 10.25 -3.91
N LYS A 485 1.48 11.26 -4.80
CA LYS A 485 1.80 11.05 -6.22
C LYS A 485 3.17 10.38 -6.41
N VAL A 486 4.17 10.83 -5.67
CA VAL A 486 5.53 10.26 -5.74
C VAL A 486 5.55 8.81 -5.28
N LEU A 487 4.94 8.50 -4.14
CA LEU A 487 4.91 7.15 -3.58
C LEU A 487 4.03 6.21 -4.40
N ASN A 488 2.92 6.71 -4.94
CA ASN A 488 2.07 5.98 -5.88
C ASN A 488 2.87 5.58 -7.12
N LYS A 489 3.58 6.53 -7.74
CA LYS A 489 4.46 6.25 -8.87
C LYS A 489 5.60 5.27 -8.51
N ALA A 490 6.04 5.27 -7.27
CA ALA A 490 7.03 4.32 -6.78
C ALA A 490 6.47 2.92 -6.50
N GLY A 491 5.14 2.75 -6.47
CA GLY A 491 4.48 1.49 -6.20
C GLY A 491 4.56 1.06 -4.73
N ILE A 492 4.57 2.03 -3.83
CA ILE A 492 4.66 1.79 -2.39
C ILE A 492 3.28 1.95 -1.77
N PRO A 493 2.75 0.95 -1.05
CA PRO A 493 1.48 1.08 -0.38
C PRO A 493 1.53 2.12 0.74
N MET A 494 0.46 2.86 0.86
CA MET A 494 0.30 3.96 1.80
C MET A 494 -0.96 3.77 2.63
N VAL A 495 -0.85 3.93 3.94
CA VAL A 495 -2.00 3.94 4.85
C VAL A 495 -2.08 5.29 5.52
N GLY A 496 -3.11 6.07 5.15
CA GLY A 496 -3.38 7.37 5.75
C GLY A 496 -3.96 7.22 7.14
N THR A 497 -3.47 7.99 8.10
CA THR A 497 -3.96 8.02 9.49
C THR A 497 -5.21 8.88 9.60
N SER A 498 -5.06 10.19 9.74
CA SER A 498 -6.14 11.14 10.04
C SER A 498 -6.50 12.10 8.91
N GLY A 499 -5.86 11.99 7.74
CA GLY A 499 -6.27 12.77 6.56
C GLY A 499 -7.62 12.27 6.01
N THR A 500 -8.60 13.18 5.84
CA THR A 500 -10.00 12.85 5.55
C THR A 500 -10.51 13.25 4.17
N ALA A 501 -9.77 14.11 3.43
CA ALA A 501 -10.24 14.62 2.15
C ALA A 501 -10.26 13.55 1.04
N ALA A 502 -11.32 13.54 0.24
CA ALA A 502 -11.50 12.61 -0.88
C ALA A 502 -10.39 12.70 -1.94
N GLU A 503 -9.70 13.85 -2.05
CA GLU A 503 -8.60 14.04 -2.98
C GLU A 503 -7.42 13.12 -2.70
N LEU A 504 -7.16 12.79 -1.42
CA LEU A 504 -6.11 11.84 -1.03
C LEU A 504 -6.36 10.46 -1.66
N LEU A 505 -7.61 9.99 -1.58
CA LEU A 505 -8.02 8.71 -2.17
C LEU A 505 -7.93 8.74 -3.71
N ARG A 506 -8.33 9.85 -4.35
CA ARG A 506 -8.25 10.00 -5.81
C ARG A 506 -6.80 10.00 -6.29
N THR A 507 -5.97 10.83 -5.66
CA THR A 507 -4.54 10.99 -6.00
C THR A 507 -3.76 9.71 -5.75
N GLY A 508 -4.10 8.99 -4.68
CA GLY A 508 -3.36 7.80 -4.24
C GLY A 508 -3.80 6.49 -4.88
N ARG A 509 -4.69 6.48 -5.87
CA ARG A 509 -5.08 5.26 -6.59
C ARG A 509 -3.89 4.59 -7.26
N PRO A 510 -3.73 3.24 -7.12
CA PRO A 510 -4.44 2.31 -6.24
C PRO A 510 -3.75 2.06 -4.89
N TYR A 511 -2.71 2.82 -4.52
CA TYR A 511 -1.76 2.52 -3.43
C TYR A 511 -2.09 3.18 -2.09
N TYR A 512 -3.07 4.10 -2.03
CA TYR A 512 -3.44 4.81 -0.79
C TYR A 512 -4.72 4.25 -0.19
N PHE A 513 -4.67 3.89 1.09
CA PHE A 513 -5.78 3.38 1.91
C PHE A 513 -5.98 4.30 3.10
N GLN A 514 -7.22 4.65 3.41
CA GLN A 514 -7.54 5.65 4.43
C GLN A 514 -8.14 5.02 5.68
N MET A 515 -7.57 5.31 6.85
CA MET A 515 -8.10 4.83 8.14
C MET A 515 -9.16 5.77 8.70
N ALA A 516 -8.99 7.08 8.58
CA ALA A 516 -10.02 8.02 9.00
C ALA A 516 -11.30 7.89 8.15
N PRO A 517 -12.47 8.18 8.70
CA PRO A 517 -13.67 8.42 7.91
C PRO A 517 -13.45 9.50 6.85
N THR A 518 -14.12 9.41 5.72
CA THR A 518 -14.02 10.45 4.68
C THR A 518 -14.77 11.72 5.08
N ASN A 519 -14.38 12.88 4.53
CA ASN A 519 -15.13 14.12 4.71
C ASN A 519 -16.60 13.98 4.30
N ALA A 520 -16.90 13.17 3.28
CA ALA A 520 -18.29 12.88 2.90
C ALA A 520 -19.05 12.22 4.05
N ARG A 521 -18.44 11.24 4.75
CA ARG A 521 -19.04 10.59 5.92
C ARG A 521 -19.19 11.55 7.08
N LEU A 522 -18.16 12.34 7.39
CA LEU A 522 -18.21 13.36 8.44
C LEU A 522 -19.32 14.37 8.17
N ALA A 523 -19.40 14.89 6.97
CA ALA A 523 -20.42 15.83 6.54
C ALA A 523 -21.85 15.29 6.66
N GLN A 524 -22.07 14.02 6.30
CA GLN A 524 -23.36 13.35 6.49
C GLN A 524 -23.76 13.31 7.97
N VAL A 525 -22.84 12.92 8.85
CA VAL A 525 -23.08 12.87 10.30
C VAL A 525 -23.34 14.28 10.85
N MET A 526 -22.49 15.27 10.48
CA MET A 526 -22.68 16.67 10.88
C MET A 526 -24.02 17.22 10.44
N ALA A 527 -24.41 17.03 9.19
CA ALA A 527 -25.66 17.50 8.65
C ALA A 527 -26.87 16.79 9.29
N ALA A 528 -26.78 15.49 9.54
CA ALA A 528 -27.84 14.74 10.24
C ALA A 528 -28.00 15.23 11.68
N PHE A 529 -26.89 15.44 12.38
CA PHE A 529 -26.88 15.99 13.74
C PHE A 529 -27.55 17.37 13.78
N MET A 530 -27.16 18.28 12.88
CA MET A 530 -27.73 19.62 12.80
C MET A 530 -29.23 19.65 12.49
N ARG A 531 -29.74 18.70 11.71
CA ARG A 531 -31.19 18.63 11.38
C ARG A 531 -32.04 18.04 12.51
N GLN A 532 -31.50 17.13 13.30
CA GLN A 532 -32.29 16.33 14.24
C GLN A 532 -32.01 16.67 15.71
N ALA A 533 -30.79 17.07 16.03
CA ALA A 533 -30.44 17.45 17.36
C ALA A 533 -31.06 18.80 17.76
N ARG A 534 -31.65 18.86 18.92
CA ARG A 534 -32.16 20.12 19.52
C ARG A 534 -30.99 20.92 20.07
N THR A 535 -30.18 21.46 19.17
CA THR A 535 -28.87 22.01 19.46
C THR A 535 -28.84 23.52 19.60
N VAL A 536 -29.93 24.20 19.24
CA VAL A 536 -29.94 25.67 19.32
C VAL A 536 -30.13 26.10 20.75
N ALA A 537 -29.17 26.85 21.28
CA ALA A 537 -29.16 27.28 22.66
C ALA A 537 -30.31 28.25 23.06
N ALA A 538 -31.06 28.76 22.11
CA ALA A 538 -32.27 29.59 22.33
C ALA A 538 -33.52 28.78 22.67
N GLY A 539 -33.37 27.46 22.94
CA GLY A 539 -34.48 26.56 23.30
C GLY A 539 -34.41 25.20 22.59
N PRO A 540 -35.28 24.23 22.90
CA PRO A 540 -35.23 22.88 22.33
C PRO A 540 -35.73 22.83 20.88
N ARG A 541 -35.18 23.65 19.98
CA ARG A 541 -35.58 23.76 18.58
C ARG A 541 -34.40 23.45 17.68
N THR A 542 -34.65 22.94 16.49
CA THR A 542 -33.64 22.71 15.46
C THR A 542 -33.20 24.02 14.83
N ALA A 543 -31.95 24.05 14.31
CA ALA A 543 -31.45 25.17 13.56
C ALA A 543 -32.27 25.36 12.26
N GLU A 544 -32.66 26.61 11.98
CA GLU A 544 -33.36 27.00 10.75
C GLU A 544 -32.40 27.54 9.71
N ARG A 545 -31.25 28.01 10.14
CA ARG A 545 -30.19 28.59 9.30
C ARG A 545 -28.83 28.14 9.77
N ILE A 546 -27.93 28.00 8.83
CA ILE A 546 -26.53 27.63 9.10
C ILE A 546 -25.59 28.69 8.54
N GLU A 547 -24.66 29.13 9.36
CA GLU A 547 -23.50 29.92 8.95
C GLU A 547 -22.31 28.96 8.85
N LEU A 548 -21.89 28.60 7.61
CA LEU A 548 -20.84 27.65 7.31
C LEU A 548 -19.53 28.40 7.08
N VAL A 549 -18.51 28.09 7.87
CA VAL A 549 -17.17 28.67 7.74
C VAL A 549 -16.23 27.71 7.02
N ALA A 550 -15.60 28.16 5.94
CA ALA A 550 -14.73 27.34 5.11
C ALA A 550 -13.52 28.13 4.59
N ASP A 551 -12.37 27.45 4.51
CA ASP A 551 -11.19 27.96 3.80
C ASP A 551 -11.15 27.41 2.36
N PRO A 552 -11.31 28.27 1.34
CA PRO A 552 -11.33 27.85 -0.06
C PRO A 552 -9.94 27.48 -0.61
N THR A 553 -8.87 27.69 0.15
CA THR A 553 -7.48 27.37 -0.23
C THR A 553 -7.01 26.06 0.38
N ASP A 554 -7.68 25.57 1.43
CA ASP A 554 -7.31 24.35 2.13
C ASP A 554 -8.08 23.13 1.60
N VAL A 555 -7.36 22.05 1.31
CA VAL A 555 -7.92 20.82 0.71
C VAL A 555 -8.94 20.15 1.61
N TYR A 556 -8.65 20.06 2.92
CA TYR A 556 -9.55 19.49 3.91
C TYR A 556 -10.83 20.33 4.06
N SER A 557 -10.64 21.60 4.37
CA SER A 557 -11.73 22.53 4.68
C SER A 557 -12.73 22.63 3.54
N ASN A 558 -12.23 22.85 2.33
CA ASN A 558 -13.06 22.96 1.16
C ASN A 558 -13.82 21.67 0.82
N ASP A 559 -13.17 20.51 0.97
CA ASP A 559 -13.81 19.22 0.70
C ASP A 559 -14.91 18.94 1.74
N LEU A 560 -14.66 19.17 3.04
CA LEU A 560 -15.66 19.02 4.09
C LEU A 560 -16.85 19.98 3.92
N ALA A 561 -16.57 21.24 3.62
CA ALA A 561 -17.64 22.24 3.38
C ALA A 561 -18.53 21.86 2.20
N ARG A 562 -17.94 21.43 1.10
CA ARG A 562 -18.65 20.99 -0.10
C ARG A 562 -19.53 19.77 0.17
N GLU A 563 -19.00 18.78 0.88
CA GLU A 563 -19.76 17.58 1.23
C GLU A 563 -20.86 17.91 2.28
N PHE A 564 -20.61 18.85 3.20
CA PHE A 564 -21.64 19.34 4.11
C PHE A 564 -22.79 20.03 3.37
N LEU A 565 -22.50 20.92 2.43
CA LEU A 565 -23.52 21.58 1.60
C LEU A 565 -24.39 20.60 0.81
N LYS A 566 -23.79 19.50 0.31
CA LYS A 566 -24.56 18.42 -0.31
C LYS A 566 -25.47 17.69 0.69
N SER A 567 -24.99 17.49 1.92
CA SER A 567 -25.63 16.66 2.94
C SER A 567 -26.70 17.42 3.73
N VAL A 568 -26.59 18.73 3.89
CA VAL A 568 -27.50 19.55 4.71
C VAL A 568 -28.89 19.73 4.07
N GLY A 569 -28.99 19.53 2.77
CA GLY A 569 -30.25 19.56 2.05
C GLY A 569 -30.82 20.97 1.86
N ARG A 570 -32.10 21.19 2.23
CA ARG A 570 -32.80 22.47 2.02
C ARG A 570 -32.59 23.48 3.14
N THR A 571 -31.81 23.19 4.18
CA THR A 571 -31.58 24.16 5.25
C THR A 571 -30.83 25.37 4.71
N PRO A 572 -31.34 26.58 4.85
CA PRO A 572 -30.67 27.79 4.38
C PRO A 572 -29.27 27.91 4.96
N THR A 573 -28.26 27.98 4.12
CA THR A 573 -26.85 28.01 4.54
C THR A 573 -26.14 29.18 3.87
N THR A 574 -25.54 30.08 4.69
CA THR A 574 -24.59 31.10 4.24
C THR A 574 -23.20 30.56 4.34
N VAL A 575 -22.39 30.75 3.33
CA VAL A 575 -20.98 30.38 3.34
C VAL A 575 -20.11 31.60 3.64
N TRP A 576 -19.22 31.49 4.61
CA TRP A 576 -18.18 32.45 4.94
C TRP A 576 -16.84 31.89 4.51
N GLU A 577 -16.19 32.62 3.59
CA GLU A 577 -14.82 32.28 3.20
C GLU A 577 -13.85 32.92 4.21
N HIS A 578 -13.04 32.09 4.84
CA HIS A 578 -12.08 32.53 5.80
C HIS A 578 -10.75 31.78 5.61
N THR A 579 -9.74 32.48 5.13
CA THR A 579 -8.38 31.96 4.99
C THR A 579 -7.53 32.52 6.13
N PRO A 580 -6.89 31.66 6.95
CA PRO A 580 -6.01 32.11 8.02
C PRO A 580 -4.89 33.01 7.51
N GLN A 581 -4.47 33.99 8.34
CA GLN A 581 -3.44 34.95 7.96
C GLN A 581 -2.10 34.29 7.64
N ASP A 582 -1.80 33.19 8.29
CA ASP A 582 -0.58 32.40 8.06
C ASP A 582 -0.60 31.60 6.74
N ASP A 583 -1.76 31.47 6.09
CA ASP A 583 -1.97 30.74 4.85
C ASP A 583 -2.32 31.63 3.64
N THR A 584 -2.19 32.95 3.76
CA THR A 584 -2.63 33.94 2.75
C THR A 584 -1.91 33.89 1.38
N GLY A 585 -1.12 32.86 1.08
CA GLY A 585 -0.47 32.68 -0.22
C GLY A 585 -1.05 31.51 -1.07
N GLY A 586 -2.02 30.77 -0.55
CA GLY A 586 -2.56 29.61 -1.22
C GLY A 586 -3.51 29.97 -2.37
N ALA A 587 -3.34 29.32 -3.55
CA ALA A 587 -4.33 29.39 -4.59
C ALA A 587 -5.60 28.64 -4.16
N ARG A 588 -6.77 29.12 -4.59
CA ARG A 588 -8.04 28.39 -4.37
C ARG A 588 -7.92 26.97 -4.91
N VAL A 589 -8.40 26.00 -4.15
CA VAL A 589 -8.44 24.61 -4.64
C VAL A 589 -9.51 24.47 -5.76
N PRO A 590 -9.34 23.50 -6.69
CA PRO A 590 -10.34 23.27 -7.73
C PRO A 590 -11.73 23.01 -7.15
N GLY A 591 -12.75 23.72 -7.67
CA GLY A 591 -14.11 23.58 -7.18
C GLY A 591 -14.35 24.17 -5.79
N ALA A 592 -13.55 25.16 -5.38
CA ALA A 592 -13.71 25.84 -4.10
C ALA A 592 -15.10 26.39 -3.87
N VAL A 593 -15.64 26.21 -2.65
CA VAL A 593 -16.89 26.84 -2.22
C VAL A 593 -16.75 28.36 -2.32
N ARG A 594 -17.88 29.02 -2.57
CA ARG A 594 -17.92 30.48 -2.68
C ARG A 594 -18.87 31.05 -1.64
N GLY A 595 -18.50 32.16 -1.05
CA GLY A 595 -19.27 32.84 -0.02
C GLY A 595 -18.80 34.28 0.21
N SER A 596 -19.22 34.85 1.33
CA SER A 596 -18.77 36.15 1.78
C SER A 596 -17.39 36.06 2.42
N LEU A 597 -16.46 36.94 2.06
CA LEU A 597 -15.12 36.98 2.59
C LEU A 597 -15.09 37.57 4.00
N ALA A 598 -14.46 36.86 4.94
CA ALA A 598 -14.11 37.37 6.25
C ALA A 598 -12.60 37.60 6.34
N THR A 599 -12.19 38.77 6.83
CA THR A 599 -10.78 39.19 6.83
C THR A 599 -9.96 38.66 8.03
N SER A 600 -10.65 38.30 9.12
CA SER A 600 -10.03 37.69 10.31
C SER A 600 -11.07 36.91 11.12
N ALA A 601 -10.62 36.02 12.01
CA ALA A 601 -11.52 35.29 12.88
C ALA A 601 -12.37 36.19 13.79
N PRO A 602 -11.87 37.26 14.39
CA PRO A 602 -12.70 38.23 15.12
C PRO A 602 -13.68 38.98 14.23
N ASP A 603 -13.31 39.32 13.01
CA ASP A 603 -14.23 39.96 12.06
C ASP A 603 -15.36 39.01 11.66
N LEU A 604 -15.03 37.77 11.38
CA LEU A 604 -15.98 36.69 11.12
C LEU A 604 -16.96 36.52 12.30
N ALA A 605 -16.47 36.52 13.54
CA ALA A 605 -17.30 36.39 14.74
C ALA A 605 -18.33 37.52 14.85
N ARG A 606 -17.93 38.77 14.59
CA ARG A 606 -18.84 39.94 14.56
C ARG A 606 -19.92 39.82 13.47
N GLN A 607 -19.54 39.42 12.26
CA GLN A 607 -20.47 39.23 11.15
C GLN A 607 -21.45 38.09 11.41
N VAL A 608 -20.99 36.99 11.93
CA VAL A 608 -21.83 35.86 12.35
C VAL A 608 -22.78 36.27 13.46
N CYS A 609 -22.31 37.01 14.46
CA CYS A 609 -23.16 37.54 15.54
C CYS A 609 -24.29 38.40 14.98
N GLN A 610 -24.02 39.33 14.05
CA GLN A 610 -25.06 40.14 13.40
C GLN A 610 -26.07 39.29 12.62
N ALA A 611 -25.63 38.18 12.00
CA ALA A 611 -26.53 37.24 11.30
C ALA A 611 -27.42 36.50 12.32
N VAL A 612 -26.88 36.07 13.46
CA VAL A 612 -27.63 35.38 14.53
C VAL A 612 -28.65 36.30 15.20
N VAL A 613 -28.30 37.56 15.46
CA VAL A 613 -29.25 38.55 15.99
C VAL A 613 -30.49 38.70 15.08
N ARG A 614 -30.25 38.70 13.76
CA ARG A 614 -31.36 38.78 12.79
C ARG A 614 -32.15 37.48 12.67
N THR A 615 -31.55 36.35 12.90
CA THR A 615 -32.16 35.01 12.81
C THR A 615 -31.72 34.16 14.01
N PRO A 616 -32.44 34.23 15.16
CA PRO A 616 -31.98 33.60 16.42
C PRO A 616 -31.84 32.10 16.41
N ARG A 617 -32.43 31.39 15.42
CA ARG A 617 -32.32 29.93 15.27
C ARG A 617 -31.21 29.56 14.27
N THR A 618 -30.13 30.31 14.32
CA THR A 618 -28.94 30.08 13.50
C THR A 618 -27.92 29.27 14.28
N ALA A 619 -27.26 28.32 13.61
CA ALA A 619 -26.10 27.60 14.12
C ALA A 619 -24.89 27.84 13.22
N VAL A 620 -23.69 27.73 13.78
CA VAL A 620 -22.43 27.82 13.05
C VAL A 620 -21.87 26.41 12.82
N VAL A 621 -21.39 26.17 11.61
CA VAL A 621 -20.65 24.97 11.26
C VAL A 621 -19.25 25.40 10.83
N TRP A 622 -18.26 24.96 11.58
CA TRP A 622 -16.87 25.28 11.33
C TRP A 622 -16.19 24.13 10.59
N THR A 623 -15.87 24.30 9.32
CA THR A 623 -15.13 23.34 8.49
C THR A 623 -13.71 23.76 8.18
N ALA A 624 -13.30 24.96 8.60
CA ALA A 624 -11.92 25.42 8.47
C ALA A 624 -11.00 24.76 9.50
N ARG A 625 -9.70 24.98 9.39
CA ARG A 625 -8.69 24.46 10.33
C ARG A 625 -8.85 25.06 11.72
N ALA A 626 -8.22 24.38 12.68
CA ALA A 626 -8.28 24.74 14.10
C ALA A 626 -7.52 26.03 14.45
N ASN A 627 -6.54 26.43 13.62
CA ASN A 627 -5.60 27.50 13.95
C ASN A 627 -6.24 28.84 14.32
N GLU A 628 -7.39 29.18 13.77
CA GLU A 628 -8.10 30.42 14.15
C GLU A 628 -9.46 30.16 14.83
N PHE A 629 -9.83 28.89 15.04
CA PHE A 629 -11.09 28.53 15.68
C PHE A 629 -11.19 29.09 17.11
N THR A 630 -10.13 29.01 17.88
CA THR A 630 -10.09 29.57 19.24
C THR A 630 -10.27 31.08 19.23
N ALA A 631 -9.63 31.82 18.31
CA ALA A 631 -9.79 33.26 18.19
C ALA A 631 -11.23 33.66 17.84
N PHE A 632 -11.87 32.88 16.99
CA PHE A 632 -13.31 33.02 16.68
C PHE A 632 -14.18 32.81 17.94
N LEU A 633 -13.93 31.74 18.71
CA LEU A 633 -14.68 31.45 19.92
C LEU A 633 -14.44 32.50 21.02
N ASP A 634 -13.22 32.98 21.19
CA ASP A 634 -12.89 34.03 22.15
C ASP A 634 -13.64 35.33 21.84
N GLU A 635 -13.72 35.72 20.55
CA GLU A 635 -14.49 36.87 20.15
C GLU A 635 -15.99 36.69 20.34
N MET A 636 -16.54 35.51 19.92
CA MET A 636 -17.94 35.19 20.16
C MET A 636 -18.28 35.24 21.64
N ASN A 637 -17.40 34.77 22.50
CA ASN A 637 -17.59 34.84 23.97
C ASN A 637 -17.56 36.28 24.48
N ARG A 638 -16.74 37.15 23.91
CA ARG A 638 -16.74 38.61 24.24
C ARG A 638 -18.04 39.29 23.83
N LEU A 639 -18.62 38.85 22.74
CA LEU A 639 -19.89 39.36 22.22
C LEU A 639 -21.12 38.73 22.90
N SER A 640 -20.95 37.92 23.96
CA SER A 640 -22.04 37.19 24.60
C SER A 640 -23.15 38.05 25.20
N GLY A 641 -22.86 39.34 25.48
CA GLY A 641 -23.86 40.31 25.91
C GLY A 641 -24.68 40.93 24.77
N GLU A 642 -24.18 40.90 23.53
CA GLU A 642 -24.79 41.49 22.34
C GLU A 642 -25.35 40.40 21.42
N CYS A 643 -24.79 39.22 21.47
CA CYS A 643 -25.10 38.08 20.64
C CYS A 643 -25.97 37.08 21.39
N PRO A 644 -27.04 36.56 20.80
CA PRO A 644 -27.77 35.44 21.38
C PRO A 644 -26.84 34.24 21.57
N ARG A 645 -27.18 33.41 22.58
CA ARG A 645 -26.44 32.16 22.80
C ARG A 645 -26.40 31.32 21.52
N LEU A 646 -25.21 30.86 21.12
CA LEU A 646 -24.98 30.26 19.82
C LEU A 646 -24.56 28.79 19.94
N THR A 647 -25.04 27.98 19.03
CA THR A 647 -24.56 26.61 18.82
C THR A 647 -23.50 26.58 17.71
N VAL A 648 -22.38 25.99 18.02
CA VAL A 648 -21.24 25.81 17.10
C VAL A 648 -20.91 24.32 16.96
N LEU A 649 -20.83 23.82 15.74
CA LEU A 649 -20.38 22.47 15.42
C LEU A 649 -19.08 22.54 14.63
N GLY A 650 -17.97 22.05 15.22
CA GLY A 650 -16.67 21.95 14.56
C GLY A 650 -16.46 20.63 13.83
N GLY A 651 -15.63 20.64 12.78
CA GLY A 651 -15.11 19.44 12.14
C GLY A 651 -14.12 18.70 13.08
N ASP A 652 -13.49 17.66 12.56
CA ASP A 652 -12.56 16.82 13.32
C ASP A 652 -11.23 17.53 13.63
N ASP A 653 -10.80 18.46 12.79
CA ASP A 653 -9.55 19.21 12.96
C ASP A 653 -9.53 20.08 14.25
N VAL A 654 -10.70 20.52 14.73
CA VAL A 654 -10.77 21.37 15.94
C VAL A 654 -10.65 20.58 17.25
N THR A 655 -10.69 19.26 17.20
CA THR A 655 -10.68 18.38 18.38
C THR A 655 -9.53 18.71 19.33
N ASN A 656 -8.33 18.84 18.81
CA ASN A 656 -7.12 19.13 19.60
C ASN A 656 -7.14 20.48 20.29
N SER A 657 -7.65 21.51 19.60
CA SER A 657 -7.76 22.86 20.14
C SER A 657 -8.72 22.92 21.31
N LEU A 658 -9.71 22.04 21.32
CA LEU A 658 -10.73 21.95 22.36
C LEU A 658 -10.32 21.07 23.54
N LEU A 659 -9.44 20.08 23.32
CA LEU A 659 -8.94 19.17 24.37
C LEU A 659 -7.78 19.77 25.16
N GLN A 660 -7.13 20.82 24.67
CA GLN A 660 -6.01 21.48 25.36
C GLN A 660 -6.50 22.50 26.38
N GLY A 661 -6.11 22.36 27.62
CA GLY A 661 -6.41 23.30 28.70
C GLY A 661 -7.73 23.08 29.42
N GLN A 662 -8.45 24.16 29.75
CA GLN A 662 -9.74 24.06 30.44
C GLN A 662 -10.82 23.50 29.50
N PRO A 663 -11.79 22.72 30.04
CA PRO A 663 -12.91 22.23 29.23
C PRO A 663 -13.59 23.37 28.48
N PRO A 664 -13.85 23.23 27.17
CA PRO A 664 -14.41 24.30 26.32
C PRO A 664 -15.67 24.96 26.87
N GLN A 665 -16.53 24.19 27.54
CA GLN A 665 -17.76 24.70 28.13
C GLN A 665 -17.52 25.70 29.29
N ARG A 666 -16.39 25.56 30.01
CA ARG A 666 -15.97 26.51 31.06
C ARG A 666 -15.32 27.75 30.46
N ARG A 667 -14.57 27.54 29.37
CA ARG A 667 -13.88 28.64 28.68
C ARG A 667 -14.84 29.53 27.88
N PHE A 668 -15.92 28.94 27.33
CA PHE A 668 -16.88 29.61 26.46
C PHE A 668 -18.33 29.44 26.97
N PRO A 669 -18.73 30.02 28.10
CA PRO A 669 -20.04 29.78 28.71
C PRO A 669 -21.21 30.33 27.88
N GLY A 670 -20.98 31.29 26.99
CA GLY A 670 -21.97 31.86 26.06
C GLY A 670 -22.26 30.97 24.85
N LEU A 671 -21.52 29.86 24.66
CA LEU A 671 -21.64 29.00 23.48
C LEU A 671 -22.07 27.59 23.87
N THR A 672 -22.77 26.91 22.98
CA THR A 672 -23.01 25.47 23.01
C THR A 672 -22.14 24.82 21.94
N LEU A 673 -21.07 24.18 22.35
CA LEU A 673 -20.07 23.62 21.45
C LEU A 673 -20.31 22.15 21.24
N TYR A 674 -20.21 21.74 20.00
CA TYR A 674 -20.10 20.35 19.55
C TYR A 674 -18.95 20.23 18.57
N TYR A 675 -18.37 19.05 18.45
CA TYR A 675 -17.31 18.77 17.50
C TYR A 675 -17.25 17.30 17.11
N ILE A 676 -16.71 17.04 15.95
CA ILE A 676 -16.49 15.68 15.48
C ILE A 676 -15.17 15.15 16.05
N ALA A 677 -15.19 13.88 16.46
CA ALA A 677 -14.00 13.15 16.88
C ALA A 677 -14.00 11.73 16.31
N HIS A 678 -12.81 11.17 16.16
CA HIS A 678 -12.62 9.79 15.71
C HIS A 678 -12.34 8.84 16.88
N GLY A 679 -12.10 9.35 18.05
CA GLY A 679 -11.89 8.61 19.28
C GLY A 679 -12.49 9.35 20.48
N SER A 680 -13.02 8.58 21.42
CA SER A 680 -13.44 9.09 22.73
C SER A 680 -13.21 8.00 23.76
N ALA A 681 -12.30 8.24 24.70
CA ALA A 681 -11.92 7.24 25.70
C ALA A 681 -13.11 6.67 26.49
N PRO A 682 -14.04 7.49 27.04
CA PRO A 682 -15.18 6.98 27.77
C PRO A 682 -16.12 6.13 26.91
N GLU A 683 -16.38 6.56 25.69
CA GLU A 683 -17.27 5.86 24.75
C GLU A 683 -16.61 4.61 24.19
N LEU A 684 -15.31 4.65 23.87
CA LEU A 684 -14.56 3.45 23.49
C LEU A 684 -14.58 2.41 24.62
N ARG A 685 -14.45 2.80 25.88
CA ARG A 685 -14.57 1.88 27.04
C ARG A 685 -15.96 1.30 27.17
N ARG A 686 -17.01 2.08 26.96
CA ARG A 686 -18.41 1.64 26.97
C ARG A 686 -18.75 0.75 25.78
N ALA A 687 -18.28 1.15 24.59
CA ALA A 687 -18.39 0.39 23.36
C ALA A 687 -17.66 -0.93 23.45
N ALA A 688 -16.52 -0.84 24.09
CA ALA A 688 -15.57 -1.90 24.14
C ALA A 688 -16.05 -3.11 24.91
N GLY A 689 -17.19 -3.17 25.60
CA GLY A 689 -17.68 -4.38 26.22
C GLY A 689 -16.81 -5.63 25.91
N ARG A 690 -17.18 -6.77 26.13
CA ARG A 690 -16.37 -7.97 25.82
C ARG A 690 -16.04 -8.18 24.35
N SER A 691 -16.66 -7.43 23.44
CA SER A 691 -16.55 -7.61 21.99
C SER A 691 -15.54 -6.69 21.30
N ALA A 692 -14.95 -5.69 21.98
CA ALA A 692 -14.03 -4.72 21.39
C ALA A 692 -12.65 -4.77 22.05
N ILE A 693 -12.01 -5.92 21.93
CA ILE A 693 -10.70 -6.23 22.53
C ILE A 693 -9.66 -5.21 22.10
N GLU A 694 -9.63 -4.81 20.84
CA GLU A 694 -8.62 -3.90 20.27
C GLU A 694 -8.71 -2.48 20.88
N ALA A 695 -9.92 -1.95 21.06
CA ALA A 695 -10.09 -0.66 21.72
C ALA A 695 -9.63 -0.70 23.19
N GLN A 696 -9.86 -1.81 23.89
CA GLN A 696 -9.37 -2.01 25.26
C GLN A 696 -7.85 -2.15 25.31
N GLU A 697 -7.25 -2.81 24.32
CA GLU A 697 -5.80 -2.96 24.22
C GLU A 697 -5.14 -1.60 23.98
N PHE A 698 -5.66 -0.81 23.04
CA PHE A 698 -5.18 0.55 22.81
C PHE A 698 -5.26 1.40 24.10
N LEU A 699 -6.42 1.41 24.76
CA LEU A 699 -6.61 2.22 25.96
C LEU A 699 -5.67 1.79 27.10
N ARG A 700 -5.50 0.47 27.31
CA ARG A 700 -4.56 -0.05 28.33
C ARG A 700 -3.11 0.32 27.99
N ALA A 701 -2.72 0.19 26.72
CA ALA A 701 -1.38 0.57 26.28
C ALA A 701 -1.14 2.08 26.47
N TYR A 702 -2.11 2.90 26.08
CA TYR A 702 -2.03 4.34 26.24
C TYR A 702 -1.95 4.77 27.71
N ASP A 703 -2.83 4.24 28.56
CA ASP A 703 -2.86 4.55 30.00
C ASP A 703 -1.53 4.17 30.66
N GLY A 704 -1.00 2.97 30.34
CA GLY A 704 0.27 2.51 30.93
C GLY A 704 1.48 3.37 30.54
N GLU A 705 1.55 3.84 29.28
CA GLU A 705 2.66 4.74 28.86
C GLU A 705 2.42 6.18 29.32
N ASN A 706 1.16 6.63 29.39
CA ASN A 706 0.84 7.94 29.96
C ASN A 706 1.27 8.04 31.42
N GLU A 707 1.05 6.99 32.22
CA GLU A 707 1.53 6.90 33.60
C GLU A 707 3.06 6.91 33.71
N ARG A 708 3.75 6.14 32.86
CA ARG A 708 5.21 6.05 32.86
C ARG A 708 5.90 7.35 32.45
N HIS A 709 5.38 8.01 31.43
CA HIS A 709 5.99 9.18 30.82
C HIS A 709 5.39 10.51 31.30
N GLN A 710 4.33 10.46 32.13
CA GLN A 710 3.61 11.63 32.64
C GLN A 710 3.33 12.63 31.52
N TRP A 711 2.71 12.18 30.44
CA TRP A 711 2.50 13.02 29.26
C TRP A 711 1.72 14.31 29.55
N GLY A 712 0.96 14.34 30.64
CA GLY A 712 0.36 15.56 31.20
C GLY A 712 -0.88 16.06 30.48
N ASP A 713 -1.23 15.42 29.37
CA ASP A 713 -2.41 15.71 28.55
C ASP A 713 -3.16 14.43 28.22
N ASP A 714 -4.47 14.49 28.25
CA ASP A 714 -5.32 13.36 27.91
C ASP A 714 -5.71 13.37 26.42
N MET A 715 -4.77 12.93 25.57
CA MET A 715 -5.02 12.78 24.14
C MET A 715 -5.75 11.49 23.75
N ARG A 716 -6.24 10.71 24.71
CA ARG A 716 -7.03 9.49 24.43
C ARG A 716 -8.31 9.79 23.68
N ALA A 717 -8.93 10.94 23.94
CA ALA A 717 -10.13 11.38 23.24
C ALA A 717 -9.84 12.00 21.87
N ASP A 718 -8.56 12.32 21.60
CA ASP A 718 -8.13 12.73 20.28
C ASP A 718 -8.07 11.54 19.33
N GLY A 719 -8.64 11.67 18.15
CA GLY A 719 -8.67 10.60 17.15
C GLY A 719 -7.30 10.19 16.58
N HIS A 720 -6.30 11.07 16.65
CA HIS A 720 -4.99 10.84 16.02
C HIS A 720 -4.24 9.62 16.57
N PRO A 721 -4.09 9.41 17.91
CA PRO A 721 -3.33 8.25 18.37
C PRO A 721 -4.01 6.93 18.03
N VAL A 722 -5.33 6.86 18.13
CA VAL A 722 -6.06 5.61 17.87
C VAL A 722 -6.15 5.30 16.38
N LEU A 723 -6.20 6.32 15.50
CA LEU A 723 -6.14 6.13 14.05
C LEU A 723 -4.74 5.68 13.61
N ALA A 724 -3.67 6.22 14.20
CA ALA A 724 -2.30 5.80 13.92
C ALA A 724 -2.04 4.35 14.40
N TRP A 725 -2.60 3.98 15.55
CA TRP A 725 -2.60 2.60 16.04
C TRP A 725 -3.24 1.65 15.01
N ASP A 726 -4.45 1.96 14.55
CA ASP A 726 -5.16 1.15 13.56
C ASP A 726 -4.45 1.12 12.21
N ALA A 727 -3.86 2.24 11.77
CA ALA A 727 -3.17 2.33 10.50
C ALA A 727 -1.94 1.40 10.43
N LEU A 728 -1.11 1.41 11.49
CA LEU A 728 0.06 0.52 11.54
C LEU A 728 -0.37 -0.94 11.69
N ARG A 729 -1.43 -1.23 12.47
CA ARG A 729 -2.00 -2.56 12.62
C ARG A 729 -2.54 -3.09 11.29
N TYR A 730 -3.31 -2.28 10.56
CA TYR A 730 -3.83 -2.64 9.23
C TYR A 730 -2.73 -3.00 8.25
N LEU A 731 -1.65 -2.21 8.23
CA LEU A 731 -0.49 -2.53 7.39
C LEU A 731 0.23 -3.80 7.87
N SER A 732 0.33 -4.02 9.19
CA SER A 732 0.93 -5.23 9.78
C SER A 732 0.16 -6.50 9.39
N GLU A 733 -1.17 -6.50 9.50
CA GLU A 733 -2.01 -7.63 9.08
C GLU A 733 -1.80 -7.93 7.57
N ALA A 734 -1.69 -6.89 6.74
CA ALA A 734 -1.40 -7.08 5.31
C ALA A 734 0.00 -7.66 5.06
N VAL A 735 0.98 -7.31 5.88
CA VAL A 735 2.34 -7.89 5.81
C VAL A 735 2.32 -9.37 6.19
N ASP A 736 1.60 -9.71 7.26
CA ASP A 736 1.46 -11.10 7.73
C ASP A 736 0.75 -11.97 6.70
N GLU A 737 -0.37 -11.50 6.15
CA GLU A 737 -1.09 -12.21 5.08
C GLU A 737 -0.26 -12.34 3.79
N ALA A 738 0.49 -11.29 3.42
CA ALA A 738 1.38 -11.36 2.28
C ALA A 738 2.49 -12.39 2.48
N ARG A 739 3.05 -12.48 3.71
CA ARG A 739 4.03 -13.50 4.08
C ARG A 739 3.43 -14.91 4.03
N ALA A 740 2.24 -15.09 4.58
CA ALA A 740 1.53 -16.36 4.57
C ALA A 740 1.24 -16.82 3.13
N ALA A 741 0.76 -15.92 2.27
CA ALA A 741 0.52 -16.20 0.85
C ALA A 741 1.78 -16.59 0.07
N LEU A 742 2.96 -16.20 0.55
CA LEU A 742 4.26 -16.58 0.00
C LEU A 742 4.81 -17.88 0.60
N GLY A 743 4.07 -18.56 1.49
CA GLY A 743 4.53 -19.75 2.19
C GLY A 743 5.76 -19.48 3.08
N GLY A 744 5.89 -18.26 3.60
CA GLY A 744 7.02 -17.85 4.43
C GLY A 744 8.30 -17.50 3.66
N ASP A 745 8.24 -17.32 2.31
CA ASP A 745 9.41 -16.90 1.53
C ASP A 745 9.72 -15.41 1.77
N GLU A 746 10.60 -15.17 2.71
CA GLU A 746 11.00 -13.82 3.15
C GLU A 746 11.67 -12.98 2.06
N ASP A 747 12.37 -13.60 1.10
CA ASP A 747 13.06 -12.87 0.03
C ASP A 747 12.09 -12.25 -0.97
N ARG A 748 10.84 -12.70 -0.99
CA ARG A 748 9.79 -12.22 -1.88
C ARG A 748 8.84 -11.21 -1.23
N LEU A 749 8.86 -11.14 0.09
CA LEU A 749 8.00 -10.23 0.83
C LEU A 749 8.50 -8.78 0.69
N GLY A 750 7.77 -7.98 -0.03
CA GLY A 750 8.08 -6.58 -0.29
C GLY A 750 6.82 -5.73 -0.50
N PRO A 751 6.95 -4.45 -0.84
CA PRO A 751 5.82 -3.53 -0.94
C PRO A 751 4.75 -3.98 -1.94
N SER A 752 5.14 -4.68 -2.99
CA SER A 752 4.21 -5.16 -3.99
C SER A 752 3.27 -6.26 -3.50
N GLN A 753 3.76 -7.17 -2.65
CA GLN A 753 2.96 -8.23 -2.07
C GLN A 753 1.98 -7.66 -1.04
N VAL A 754 2.46 -6.74 -0.21
CA VAL A 754 1.63 -6.03 0.77
C VAL A 754 0.54 -5.21 0.07
N GLN A 755 0.90 -4.45 -0.98
CA GLN A 755 -0.07 -3.71 -1.79
C GLN A 755 -1.19 -4.59 -2.32
N SER A 756 -0.85 -5.76 -2.75
CA SER A 756 -1.83 -6.64 -3.34
C SER A 756 -2.82 -7.19 -2.30
N VAL A 757 -2.36 -7.49 -1.09
CA VAL A 757 -3.26 -7.85 0.02
C VAL A 757 -4.18 -6.69 0.35
N LEU A 758 -3.64 -5.49 0.54
CA LEU A 758 -4.43 -4.28 0.81
C LEU A 758 -5.46 -3.99 -0.28
N TYR A 759 -5.09 -4.22 -1.55
CA TYR A 759 -5.99 -3.97 -2.67
C TYR A 759 -7.13 -4.99 -2.75
N GLN A 760 -6.86 -6.25 -2.42
CA GLN A 760 -7.88 -7.31 -2.38
C GLN A 760 -8.75 -7.23 -1.12
N GLY A 761 -8.31 -6.52 -0.09
CA GLY A 761 -8.84 -6.54 1.25
C GLY A 761 -8.23 -7.67 2.09
N LEU A 762 -8.20 -7.48 3.40
CA LEU A 762 -7.73 -8.49 4.34
C LEU A 762 -8.67 -9.71 4.34
N GLY A 763 -8.11 -10.88 4.54
CA GLY A 763 -8.86 -12.13 4.66
C GLY A 763 -9.93 -12.05 5.74
N GLY A 764 -11.06 -12.73 5.53
CA GLY A 764 -12.16 -12.69 6.49
C GLY A 764 -13.03 -11.43 6.47
N GLY A 765 -12.77 -10.46 5.57
CA GLY A 765 -13.52 -9.21 5.42
C GLY A 765 -13.07 -8.15 6.42
N GLY A 766 -11.77 -7.92 6.51
CA GLY A 766 -11.16 -6.89 7.33
C GLY A 766 -10.80 -7.33 8.76
N PHE A 767 -10.47 -6.36 9.63
CA PHE A 767 -10.18 -6.61 11.03
C PHE A 767 -10.95 -5.62 11.94
N ASN A 768 -11.11 -5.96 13.20
CA ASN A 768 -11.71 -5.08 14.19
C ASN A 768 -10.59 -4.22 14.81
N GLY A 769 -10.57 -2.94 14.45
CA GLY A 769 -9.64 -1.95 14.98
C GLY A 769 -10.16 -1.29 16.27
N ALA A 770 -9.32 -0.46 16.87
CA ALA A 770 -9.68 0.33 18.02
C ALA A 770 -10.66 1.49 17.67
N THR A 771 -10.67 1.93 16.41
CA THR A 771 -11.63 2.93 15.89
C THR A 771 -12.83 2.31 15.17
N GLY A 772 -13.08 1.05 15.38
CA GLY A 772 -14.15 0.31 14.74
C GLY A 772 -13.67 -0.71 13.71
N HIS A 773 -14.61 -1.36 13.04
CA HIS A 773 -14.29 -2.32 11.99
C HIS A 773 -13.54 -1.67 10.84
N VAL A 774 -12.48 -2.32 10.34
CA VAL A 774 -11.66 -1.87 9.23
C VAL A 774 -11.76 -2.87 8.10
N ASP A 775 -12.40 -2.47 7.02
CA ASP A 775 -12.44 -3.20 5.76
C ASP A 775 -12.38 -2.16 4.63
N ALA A 776 -11.23 -2.03 4.02
CA ALA A 776 -10.95 -1.00 3.02
C ALA A 776 -10.43 -1.61 1.70
N PRO A 777 -11.21 -2.52 1.06
CA PRO A 777 -10.77 -3.17 -0.17
C PRO A 777 -10.70 -2.18 -1.33
N GLY A 778 -9.63 -2.25 -2.11
CA GLY A 778 -9.49 -1.49 -3.35
C GLY A 778 -10.21 -2.12 -4.53
N ALA A 779 -10.43 -3.46 -4.47
CA ALA A 779 -10.83 -4.27 -5.63
C ALA A 779 -12.35 -4.36 -5.85
N ALA A 780 -13.18 -4.21 -4.85
CA ALA A 780 -14.63 -4.51 -4.94
C ALA A 780 -15.50 -3.26 -5.19
N GLY A 781 -15.01 -2.25 -5.95
CA GLY A 781 -15.71 -0.96 -6.02
C GLY A 781 -15.66 -0.19 -4.69
N GLY A 782 -15.05 -0.78 -3.66
CA GLY A 782 -14.80 -0.18 -2.38
C GLY A 782 -13.80 0.97 -2.50
N GLY A 783 -14.04 2.05 -1.78
CA GLY A 783 -13.31 3.28 -1.94
C GLY A 783 -11.91 3.28 -1.31
N ARG A 784 -11.30 2.15 -0.94
CA ARG A 784 -10.05 2.05 -0.16
C ARG A 784 -10.13 2.80 1.19
N PHE A 785 -11.31 2.85 1.74
CA PHE A 785 -11.63 3.35 3.06
C PHE A 785 -12.76 2.50 3.64
N THR A 786 -12.89 2.49 4.95
CA THR A 786 -14.03 1.85 5.60
C THR A 786 -15.21 2.83 5.65
N PRO A 787 -16.32 2.55 4.98
CA PRO A 787 -17.43 3.51 4.88
C PRO A 787 -18.13 3.72 6.23
N ASP A 788 -18.22 2.69 7.06
CA ASP A 788 -18.91 2.71 8.34
C ASP A 788 -17.99 2.79 9.56
N LYS A 789 -16.92 3.55 9.45
CA LYS A 789 -15.97 3.84 10.52
C LYS A 789 -16.65 4.64 11.63
N LEU A 790 -16.21 4.48 12.88
CA LEU A 790 -16.76 5.22 14.01
C LEU A 790 -16.55 6.72 13.87
N VAL A 791 -17.64 7.47 14.09
CA VAL A 791 -17.66 8.94 14.13
C VAL A 791 -18.41 9.34 15.41
N PHE A 792 -17.78 10.13 16.24
CA PHE A 792 -18.36 10.69 17.44
C PHE A 792 -18.74 12.15 17.24
N VAL A 793 -19.91 12.55 17.74
CA VAL A 793 -20.22 13.96 17.95
C VAL A 793 -20.14 14.20 19.45
N LEU A 794 -19.16 14.98 19.86
CA LEU A 794 -18.90 15.30 21.26
C LEU A 794 -19.40 16.70 21.58
N SER A 795 -19.92 16.86 22.79
CA SER A 795 -20.22 18.17 23.39
C SER A 795 -18.96 18.83 23.94
N GLY A 796 -19.00 20.11 24.23
CA GLY A 796 -17.86 20.86 24.80
C GLY A 796 -17.34 20.35 26.13
N ASP A 797 -18.07 19.48 26.83
CA ASP A 797 -17.62 18.76 28.02
C ASP A 797 -17.08 17.35 27.72
N GLY A 798 -16.91 17.01 26.44
CA GLY A 798 -16.34 15.73 25.98
C GLY A 798 -17.29 14.55 26.06
N ARG A 799 -18.59 14.76 26.33
CA ARG A 799 -19.59 13.67 26.27
C ARG A 799 -20.04 13.40 24.85
N ALA A 800 -20.21 12.14 24.51
CA ALA A 800 -20.77 11.76 23.22
C ALA A 800 -22.29 12.02 23.19
N GLU A 801 -22.69 12.92 22.30
CA GLU A 801 -24.08 13.19 21.96
C GLU A 801 -24.57 12.23 20.87
N ALA A 802 -23.69 11.81 19.99
CA ALA A 802 -23.95 10.79 18.98
C ALA A 802 -22.71 9.95 18.67
N VAL A 803 -22.94 8.69 18.34
CA VAL A 803 -21.92 7.77 17.86
C VAL A 803 -22.47 7.05 16.62
N CYS A 804 -21.82 7.21 15.49
CA CYS A 804 -22.19 6.56 14.23
C CYS A 804 -21.07 5.65 13.76
N GLY A 805 -21.42 4.58 13.02
CA GLY A 805 -20.47 3.62 12.47
C GLY A 805 -20.52 2.25 13.14
N ALA A 806 -19.72 1.30 12.70
CA ALA A 806 -19.67 -0.07 13.17
C ALA A 806 -18.42 -0.33 14.03
N MET A 807 -18.60 -0.85 15.23
CA MET A 807 -17.51 -1.24 16.12
C MET A 807 -16.86 -2.56 15.66
N THR A 808 -17.68 -3.51 15.25
CA THR A 808 -17.26 -4.79 14.70
C THR A 808 -18.13 -5.12 13.50
N LYS A 809 -17.70 -6.08 12.66
CA LYS A 809 -18.49 -6.55 11.52
C LYS A 809 -19.94 -6.93 11.88
N THR A 810 -20.18 -7.40 13.10
CA THR A 810 -21.49 -7.88 13.58
C THR A 810 -22.17 -6.93 14.56
N LEU A 811 -21.44 -6.00 15.15
CA LEU A 811 -21.93 -5.12 16.18
C LEU A 811 -22.22 -3.73 15.59
N ASN A 812 -23.45 -3.54 15.15
CA ASN A 812 -23.89 -2.26 14.64
C ASN A 812 -24.28 -1.33 15.81
N PRO A 813 -23.64 -0.16 16.01
CA PRO A 813 -23.93 0.77 17.07
C PRO A 813 -25.25 1.54 16.88
N LYS A 814 -26.14 1.12 16.01
CA LYS A 814 -27.50 1.72 15.85
C LYS A 814 -28.23 1.97 17.18
N LYS A 815 -27.81 1.28 18.25
CA LYS A 815 -28.37 1.51 19.59
C LYS A 815 -27.78 2.69 20.37
N TRP A 816 -26.68 3.32 19.89
CA TRP A 816 -26.03 4.40 20.63
C TRP A 816 -26.45 5.80 20.19
N GLY A 817 -27.02 5.90 19.02
CA GLY A 817 -27.51 7.14 18.44
C GLY A 817 -29.02 7.29 18.43
N ASP A 818 -29.77 6.56 19.30
CA ASP A 818 -31.23 6.55 19.24
C ASP A 818 -31.93 7.91 19.47
N ARG A 819 -31.18 8.94 19.85
CA ARG A 819 -31.69 10.32 19.90
C ARG A 819 -31.61 11.05 18.56
N PHE A 820 -30.81 10.52 17.67
CA PHE A 820 -30.60 11.10 16.32
C PHE A 820 -30.21 9.96 15.37
N GLY A 821 -30.95 9.74 14.30
CA GLY A 821 -30.67 8.65 13.37
C GLY A 821 -29.32 8.86 12.66
N CYS A 822 -28.37 7.96 12.86
CA CYS A 822 -27.15 7.96 12.07
C CYS A 822 -27.49 7.78 10.58
N PRO A 823 -26.92 8.59 9.67
CA PRO A 823 -27.11 8.38 8.24
C PRO A 823 -26.51 7.02 7.82
N ALA A 824 -27.09 6.38 6.82
CA ALA A 824 -26.50 5.20 6.21
C ALA A 824 -25.08 5.52 5.67
N ALA A 825 -24.21 4.56 5.72
CA ALA A 825 -22.84 4.72 5.24
C ALA A 825 -22.77 4.81 3.72
#